data_b6427dd3706cf7d0fb02f47a54796f5c
#
_entry.id   b6427dd3706cf7d0fb02f47a54796f5c
#
_cell.length_a   1.000
_cell.length_b   1.000
_cell.length_c   1.000
_cell.angle_alpha   90.00
_cell.angle_beta   90.00
_cell.angle_gamma   90.00
#
_symmetry.space_group_name_H-M   'P 1'
#
loop_
_entity.id
_entity.type
_entity.pdbx_description
1 polymer ?
#
loop_
_entity_poly.entity_id
_entity_poly.type
_entity_poly.pdbx_seq_one_letter_code
_entity_poly.pdbx_strand_id
1 'polypeptide(L)'
;MIARPLFTLLAMTGLFGATVSYTSSSEEAATSTVLTVSDSALDELAAGRFWHAARIMRAEGAADGAPADVLTLARAEAGWLNWPAVLDLLETADWIGSVESGQGLYLLGRAFEDRARWSEAADAYFQYRGRASPTDADGFASLARAARSAWNAGDIEAAHRALAALRPAPHVRSWMASELALAAAEAGDVDGVRRLSTHAVEPAAAGTLWRAGADAYLAAGDSESARDLFARLRTTVAEGLEPEATVALGRLTVAAGDTATGRSLLLEGFATALGGARTRAAGALVDLGGHDLEAWLELASVLSRAGDGARALRAYDAAHSSAQAGATLPEMARLERARLMSTVGSRQEEALEEFRGLRETTESERIGARNLELWMQMRSRQGMTSQVNTLRRWILDEYPRSGAAAEVAWGQAYNAEARGALDTALDDYAFLIENVRTHSRAGQARMRSGQIHLRRGDLQAAAEVYEQYLVDFPDGRRWQEAAYWAGRTRLELGDTAAGESHLRHVLTQPVEYYAVMAADLLGVDCEVDMPAGEGPEEPGWLTEGLARLDMLTEAGLEPGAEAEIARLRARAGDARGPRLRLAQALIDRGRTIDGINLGWAILEDEGSWDREILHVTYPFPYRELVRREAEEWGIDPFMMAAIIRQESAFKADIVSHAGAIGLMQVMPPTGAQLARAHGPDGFTDASLTKPEVNLHLGAAFFVDMSRRYDNELPLVLSAYNAGPTRATRWRRYPEASDPLRFTERIPFTETRGYVKNVRRNLGLYRVLYGQD
;
A
#
# COMPACT_ATOMS: atom_id res chain seq x y z
N MET A 1 9.55 1.15 30.06
CA MET A 1 8.34 0.36 30.33
C MET A 1 7.14 1.20 29.96
N ILE A 2 6.72 1.16 28.72
CA ILE A 2 5.42 1.68 28.25
C ILE A 2 4.95 0.62 27.26
N ALA A 3 3.97 -0.18 27.69
CA ALA A 3 3.31 -1.17 26.86
C ALA A 3 2.59 -0.43 25.73
N ARG A 4 2.97 -0.68 24.48
CA ARG A 4 2.19 -0.33 23.30
C ARG A 4 1.11 -1.40 23.14
N PRO A 5 -0.16 -1.04 23.06
CA PRO A 5 -1.18 -1.99 22.64
C PRO A 5 -0.96 -2.32 21.17
N LEU A 6 -0.77 -3.60 20.84
CA LEU A 6 -0.93 -4.13 19.48
C LEU A 6 -2.41 -3.96 19.10
N PHE A 7 -2.71 -2.97 18.29
CA PHE A 7 -3.98 -2.91 17.58
C PHE A 7 -3.92 -3.91 16.42
N THR A 8 -4.46 -5.10 16.66
CA THR A 8 -4.80 -6.03 15.56
C THR A 8 -6.04 -5.46 14.87
N LEU A 9 -5.83 -4.77 13.75
CA LEU A 9 -6.92 -4.28 12.90
C LEU A 9 -7.50 -5.47 12.16
N LEU A 10 -8.67 -5.93 12.57
CA LEU A 10 -9.39 -7.05 11.95
C LEU A 10 -10.19 -6.55 10.74
N ALA A 11 -9.87 -7.06 9.57
CA ALA A 11 -10.70 -6.95 8.39
C ALA A 11 -11.98 -7.78 8.56
N MET A 12 -13.14 -7.14 8.55
CA MET A 12 -14.43 -7.81 8.37
C MET A 12 -14.83 -7.73 6.89
N THR A 13 -14.45 -8.71 6.11
CA THR A 13 -14.92 -8.86 4.72
C THR A 13 -15.65 -10.18 4.48
N GLY A 14 -15.82 -11.03 5.49
CA GLY A 14 -16.37 -12.39 5.35
C GLY A 14 -17.84 -12.61 5.70
N LEU A 15 -18.56 -11.62 6.23
CA LEU A 15 -19.91 -11.87 6.77
C LEU A 15 -21.06 -11.84 5.76
N PHE A 16 -20.86 -11.51 4.49
CA PHE A 16 -21.94 -11.38 3.51
C PHE A 16 -21.54 -11.85 2.09
N GLY A 17 -20.95 -13.02 1.97
CA GLY A 17 -20.70 -13.70 0.70
C GLY A 17 -21.75 -14.74 0.31
N ALA A 18 -22.95 -14.71 0.88
CA ALA A 18 -24.04 -15.60 0.49
C ALA A 18 -25.16 -14.82 -0.20
N THR A 19 -25.17 -14.85 -1.53
CA THR A 19 -26.38 -14.61 -2.32
C THR A 19 -27.46 -15.57 -1.86
N VAL A 20 -28.50 -15.06 -1.20
CA VAL A 20 -29.69 -15.85 -0.87
C VAL A 20 -30.44 -16.10 -2.16
N SER A 21 -30.13 -17.22 -2.85
CA SER A 21 -30.97 -17.78 -3.92
C SER A 21 -32.10 -18.56 -3.27
N TYR A 22 -33.30 -18.03 -3.30
CA TYR A 22 -34.51 -18.77 -2.96
C TYR A 22 -34.77 -19.83 -4.05
N THR A 23 -34.41 -21.08 -3.81
CA THR A 23 -35.00 -22.22 -4.51
C THR A 23 -35.91 -22.96 -3.55
N SER A 24 -37.19 -22.91 -3.85
CA SER A 24 -38.21 -23.70 -3.16
C SER A 24 -38.05 -25.20 -3.47
N SER A 25 -37.78 -26.03 -2.46
CA SER A 25 -38.17 -27.43 -2.48
C SER A 25 -38.33 -28.00 -1.05
N SER A 26 -39.57 -28.35 -0.77
CA SER A 26 -40.13 -29.39 0.12
C SER A 26 -39.75 -29.46 1.60
N GLU A 27 -40.77 -29.11 2.39
CA GLU A 27 -41.28 -29.78 3.61
C GLU A 27 -40.29 -30.42 4.57
N GLU A 28 -39.86 -29.65 5.55
CA GLU A 28 -39.87 -30.02 6.97
C GLU A 28 -40.16 -28.76 7.78
N ALA A 29 -41.09 -28.88 8.74
CA ALA A 29 -41.66 -27.73 9.49
C ALA A 29 -40.62 -27.08 10.38
N ALA A 30 -39.85 -26.15 9.82
CA ALA A 30 -39.23 -25.07 10.57
C ALA A 30 -40.24 -23.92 10.61
N THR A 31 -40.64 -23.48 11.78
CA THR A 31 -41.42 -22.26 12.02
C THR A 31 -40.73 -21.13 11.32
N SER A 32 -41.24 -20.74 10.14
CA SER A 32 -40.82 -19.54 9.42
C SER A 32 -41.12 -18.34 10.34
N THR A 33 -40.08 -17.83 10.97
CA THR A 33 -40.17 -16.57 11.72
C THR A 33 -40.31 -15.46 10.70
N VAL A 34 -41.49 -14.90 10.55
CA VAL A 34 -41.74 -13.73 9.68
C VAL A 34 -40.97 -12.56 10.31
N LEU A 35 -40.00 -12.01 9.60
CA LEU A 35 -39.32 -10.76 9.98
C LEU A 35 -40.35 -9.64 9.95
N THR A 36 -40.36 -8.79 10.99
CA THR A 36 -41.23 -7.61 11.06
C THR A 36 -40.50 -6.32 10.64
N VAL A 37 -39.20 -6.43 10.34
CA VAL A 37 -38.37 -5.33 9.78
C VAL A 37 -38.84 -4.99 8.39
N SER A 38 -38.87 -3.70 8.06
CA SER A 38 -39.36 -3.21 6.75
C SER A 38 -38.39 -3.62 5.60
N ASP A 39 -38.96 -3.73 4.39
CA ASP A 39 -38.18 -3.93 3.17
C ASP A 39 -37.11 -2.84 3.00
N SER A 40 -37.40 -1.60 3.41
CA SER A 40 -36.45 -0.47 3.36
C SER A 40 -35.21 -0.73 4.23
N ALA A 41 -35.37 -1.27 5.43
CA ALA A 41 -34.22 -1.62 6.28
C ALA A 41 -33.39 -2.78 5.70
N LEU A 42 -34.08 -3.77 5.12
CA LEU A 42 -33.42 -4.91 4.46
C LEU A 42 -32.68 -4.48 3.18
N ASP A 43 -33.23 -3.54 2.41
CA ASP A 43 -32.57 -2.97 1.23
C ASP A 43 -31.29 -2.21 1.59
N GLU A 44 -31.30 -1.44 2.68
CA GLU A 44 -30.10 -0.76 3.17
C GLU A 44 -29.05 -1.76 3.66
N LEU A 45 -29.49 -2.81 4.36
CA LEU A 45 -28.62 -3.89 4.82
C LEU A 45 -27.96 -4.62 3.63
N ALA A 46 -28.74 -4.93 2.60
CA ALA A 46 -28.26 -5.58 1.37
C ALA A 46 -27.29 -4.70 0.58
N ALA A 47 -27.47 -3.38 0.63
CA ALA A 47 -26.57 -2.40 0.03
C ALA A 47 -25.25 -2.20 0.83
N GLY A 48 -25.13 -2.82 2.01
CA GLY A 48 -24.00 -2.64 2.91
C GLY A 48 -24.07 -1.34 3.74
N ARG A 49 -25.26 -0.71 3.82
CA ARG A 49 -25.51 0.48 4.64
C ARG A 49 -26.00 0.08 6.03
N PHE A 50 -25.12 -0.53 6.78
CA PHE A 50 -25.39 -1.18 8.06
C PHE A 50 -25.86 -0.19 9.13
N TRP A 51 -25.24 0.97 9.22
CA TRP A 51 -25.65 2.04 10.13
C TRP A 51 -27.04 2.57 9.76
N HIS A 52 -27.31 2.82 8.47
CA HIS A 52 -28.62 3.28 8.02
C HIS A 52 -29.70 2.22 8.29
N ALA A 53 -29.41 0.96 7.99
CA ALA A 53 -30.29 -0.17 8.31
C ALA A 53 -30.60 -0.24 9.82
N ALA A 54 -29.56 -0.20 10.67
CA ALA A 54 -29.74 -0.21 12.12
C ALA A 54 -30.60 0.96 12.62
N ARG A 55 -30.42 2.15 12.06
CA ARG A 55 -31.22 3.35 12.39
C ARG A 55 -32.70 3.15 12.05
N ILE A 56 -33.03 2.61 10.89
CA ILE A 56 -34.39 2.31 10.47
C ILE A 56 -34.99 1.25 11.38
N MET A 57 -34.33 0.11 11.58
CA MET A 57 -34.77 -0.98 12.44
C MET A 57 -35.04 -0.55 13.89
N ARG A 58 -34.21 0.34 14.44
CA ARG A 58 -34.43 0.91 15.78
C ARG A 58 -35.69 1.79 15.83
N ALA A 59 -35.89 2.61 14.79
CA ALA A 59 -37.11 3.45 14.70
C ALA A 59 -38.37 2.60 14.56
N GLU A 60 -38.28 1.40 14.00
CA GLU A 60 -39.36 0.41 13.87
C GLU A 60 -39.59 -0.44 15.12
N GLY A 61 -38.72 -0.31 16.15
CA GLY A 61 -38.81 -1.07 17.39
C GLY A 61 -38.24 -2.47 17.34
N ALA A 62 -37.37 -2.77 16.38
CA ALA A 62 -36.75 -4.10 16.24
C ALA A 62 -35.95 -4.55 17.47
N ALA A 63 -35.46 -3.62 18.32
CA ALA A 63 -34.76 -3.94 19.54
C ALA A 63 -35.61 -4.70 20.59
N ASP A 64 -36.91 -4.44 20.60
CA ASP A 64 -37.91 -5.09 21.47
C ASP A 64 -38.75 -6.11 20.70
N GLY A 65 -38.38 -6.43 19.46
CA GLY A 65 -39.12 -7.28 18.52
C GLY A 65 -38.90 -8.78 18.74
N ALA A 66 -39.26 -9.56 17.69
CA ALA A 66 -39.00 -10.99 17.71
C ALA A 66 -37.48 -11.29 17.70
N PRO A 67 -37.06 -12.46 18.23
CA PRO A 67 -35.64 -12.85 18.25
C PRO A 67 -34.90 -12.71 16.92
N ALA A 68 -35.56 -12.97 15.79
CA ALA A 68 -34.96 -12.81 14.46
C ALA A 68 -34.73 -11.34 14.07
N ASP A 69 -35.65 -10.45 14.47
CA ASP A 69 -35.52 -9.00 14.22
C ASP A 69 -34.38 -8.41 15.06
N VAL A 70 -34.30 -8.81 16.33
CA VAL A 70 -33.19 -8.41 17.23
C VAL A 70 -31.86 -8.91 16.70
N LEU A 71 -31.78 -10.15 16.19
CA LEU A 71 -30.56 -10.70 15.61
C LEU A 71 -30.16 -9.96 14.32
N THR A 72 -31.14 -9.59 13.48
CA THR A 72 -30.89 -8.82 12.26
C THR A 72 -30.40 -7.41 12.59
N LEU A 73 -30.97 -6.75 13.61
CA LEU A 73 -30.47 -5.48 14.13
C LEU A 73 -29.05 -5.63 14.68
N ALA A 74 -28.77 -6.68 15.45
CA ALA A 74 -27.41 -6.92 15.99
C ALA A 74 -26.37 -7.13 14.86
N ARG A 75 -26.74 -7.77 13.74
CA ARG A 75 -25.90 -7.86 12.54
C ARG A 75 -25.64 -6.49 11.92
N ALA A 76 -26.67 -5.68 11.79
CA ALA A 76 -26.53 -4.32 11.27
C ALA A 76 -25.59 -3.50 12.17
N GLU A 77 -25.74 -3.53 13.48
CA GLU A 77 -24.86 -2.84 14.43
C GLU A 77 -23.41 -3.37 14.37
N ALA A 78 -23.21 -4.67 14.26
CA ALA A 78 -21.89 -5.28 14.10
C ALA A 78 -21.20 -4.86 12.79
N GLY A 79 -21.99 -4.65 11.72
CA GLY A 79 -21.50 -4.26 10.38
C GLY A 79 -20.71 -2.96 10.38
N TRP A 80 -21.04 -2.01 11.27
CA TRP A 80 -20.31 -0.76 11.44
C TRP A 80 -19.53 -0.65 12.76
N LEU A 81 -19.30 -1.78 13.47
CA LEU A 81 -18.49 -1.92 14.71
C LEU A 81 -19.15 -1.32 15.97
N ASN A 82 -20.47 -1.19 16.00
CA ASN A 82 -21.17 -0.76 17.22
C ASN A 82 -21.33 -1.92 18.21
N TRP A 83 -20.19 -2.46 18.67
CA TRP A 83 -20.17 -3.59 19.59
C TRP A 83 -20.89 -3.34 20.92
N PRO A 84 -20.91 -2.09 21.49
CA PRO A 84 -21.76 -1.80 22.63
C PRO A 84 -23.22 -2.15 22.41
N ALA A 85 -23.78 -1.73 21.26
CA ALA A 85 -25.16 -2.02 20.91
C ALA A 85 -25.42 -3.51 20.70
N VAL A 86 -24.45 -4.25 20.14
CA VAL A 86 -24.53 -5.71 20.03
C VAL A 86 -24.61 -6.38 21.40
N LEU A 87 -23.81 -5.91 22.39
CA LEU A 87 -23.88 -6.40 23.76
C LEU A 87 -25.24 -6.11 24.39
N ASP A 88 -25.72 -4.88 24.27
CA ASP A 88 -27.02 -4.46 24.81
C ASP A 88 -28.18 -5.32 24.27
N LEU A 89 -28.11 -5.74 23.01
CA LEU A 89 -29.13 -6.55 22.35
C LEU A 89 -29.04 -8.05 22.70
N LEU A 90 -27.83 -8.60 22.89
CA LEU A 90 -27.61 -10.04 22.89
C LEU A 90 -27.13 -10.62 24.21
N GLU A 91 -26.49 -9.84 25.10
CA GLU A 91 -25.82 -10.39 26.30
C GLU A 91 -26.78 -11.13 27.26
N THR A 92 -28.02 -10.68 27.35
CA THR A 92 -29.04 -11.27 28.25
C THR A 92 -30.09 -12.10 27.52
N ALA A 93 -29.94 -12.29 26.19
CA ALA A 93 -30.92 -12.97 25.38
C ALA A 93 -30.86 -14.50 25.57
N ASP A 94 -31.89 -15.09 26.16
CA ASP A 94 -31.99 -16.53 26.44
C ASP A 94 -32.20 -17.39 25.17
N TRP A 95 -32.71 -16.79 24.09
CA TRP A 95 -32.95 -17.42 22.79
C TRP A 95 -31.72 -17.48 21.89
N ILE A 96 -30.63 -16.78 22.21
CA ILE A 96 -29.46 -16.56 21.35
C ILE A 96 -28.85 -17.83 20.75
N GLY A 97 -28.97 -18.94 21.47
CA GLY A 97 -28.44 -20.23 21.04
C GLY A 97 -29.38 -21.06 20.15
N SER A 98 -30.65 -20.65 19.99
CA SER A 98 -31.68 -21.41 19.25
C SER A 98 -32.07 -20.80 17.91
N VAL A 99 -31.81 -19.52 17.73
CA VAL A 99 -32.14 -18.78 16.48
C VAL A 99 -30.96 -18.89 15.53
N GLU A 100 -31.24 -19.21 14.25
CA GLU A 100 -30.29 -19.31 13.17
C GLU A 100 -28.99 -20.06 13.54
N SER A 101 -29.14 -21.28 14.07
CA SER A 101 -28.02 -22.13 14.50
C SER A 101 -27.06 -21.46 15.51
N GLY A 102 -27.57 -20.49 16.27
CA GLY A 102 -26.80 -19.80 17.31
C GLY A 102 -25.86 -18.71 16.80
N GLN A 103 -26.10 -18.14 15.63
CA GLN A 103 -25.25 -17.06 15.09
C GLN A 103 -25.10 -15.86 16.02
N GLY A 104 -26.13 -15.57 16.87
CA GLY A 104 -26.03 -14.56 17.89
C GLY A 104 -24.87 -14.81 18.88
N LEU A 105 -24.54 -16.08 19.19
CA LEU A 105 -23.39 -16.41 20.03
C LEU A 105 -22.06 -16.02 19.38
N TYR A 106 -21.95 -16.13 18.05
CA TYR A 106 -20.76 -15.70 17.34
C TYR A 106 -20.59 -14.16 17.41
N LEU A 107 -21.68 -13.41 17.16
CA LEU A 107 -21.68 -11.95 17.29
C LEU A 107 -21.37 -11.49 18.70
N LEU A 108 -21.93 -12.18 19.71
CA LEU A 108 -21.65 -11.91 21.13
C LEU A 108 -20.17 -12.17 21.47
N GLY A 109 -19.60 -13.26 20.95
CA GLY A 109 -18.16 -13.54 21.09
C GLY A 109 -17.29 -12.41 20.52
N ARG A 110 -17.64 -11.89 19.34
CA ARG A 110 -16.96 -10.75 18.71
C ARG A 110 -17.07 -9.47 19.54
N ALA A 111 -18.25 -9.21 20.11
CA ALA A 111 -18.48 -8.04 20.94
C ALA A 111 -17.70 -8.14 22.27
N PHE A 112 -17.58 -9.33 22.86
CA PHE A 112 -16.73 -9.57 24.03
C PHE A 112 -15.24 -9.41 23.72
N GLU A 113 -14.76 -9.90 22.55
CA GLU A 113 -13.37 -9.65 22.09
C GLU A 113 -13.06 -8.16 22.03
N ASP A 114 -13.96 -7.34 21.43
CA ASP A 114 -13.78 -5.88 21.33
C ASP A 114 -13.60 -5.22 22.71
N ARG A 115 -14.27 -5.75 23.71
CA ARG A 115 -14.21 -5.28 25.11
C ARG A 115 -13.13 -5.94 25.94
N ALA A 116 -12.27 -6.76 25.34
CA ALA A 116 -11.28 -7.57 26.04
C ALA A 116 -11.86 -8.46 27.17
N ARG A 117 -13.15 -8.84 27.04
CA ARG A 117 -13.82 -9.79 27.92
C ARG A 117 -13.51 -11.21 27.43
N TRP A 118 -12.24 -11.59 27.54
CA TRP A 118 -11.69 -12.77 26.87
C TRP A 118 -12.30 -14.10 27.30
N SER A 119 -12.64 -14.26 28.57
CA SER A 119 -13.27 -15.49 29.09
C SER A 119 -14.65 -15.69 28.48
N GLU A 120 -15.48 -14.64 28.51
CA GLU A 120 -16.83 -14.66 27.96
C GLU A 120 -16.81 -14.83 26.43
N ALA A 121 -15.82 -14.23 25.75
CA ALA A 121 -15.64 -14.42 24.33
C ALA A 121 -15.34 -15.90 23.99
N ALA A 122 -14.42 -16.53 24.72
CA ALA A 122 -14.10 -17.94 24.52
C ALA A 122 -15.32 -18.84 24.73
N ASP A 123 -16.09 -18.61 25.80
CA ASP A 123 -17.30 -19.38 26.12
C ASP A 123 -18.36 -19.23 25.02
N ALA A 124 -18.60 -18.02 24.53
CA ALA A 124 -19.56 -17.78 23.44
C ALA A 124 -19.17 -18.52 22.15
N TYR A 125 -17.89 -18.49 21.77
CA TYR A 125 -17.41 -19.23 20.59
C TYR A 125 -17.47 -20.75 20.76
N PHE A 126 -17.18 -21.29 21.93
CA PHE A 126 -17.33 -22.73 22.21
C PHE A 126 -18.80 -23.15 22.13
N GLN A 127 -19.71 -22.35 22.66
CA GLN A 127 -21.15 -22.62 22.57
C GLN A 127 -21.64 -22.56 21.12
N TYR A 128 -21.19 -21.56 20.35
CA TYR A 128 -21.51 -21.48 18.91
C TYR A 128 -21.00 -22.72 18.17
N ARG A 129 -19.75 -23.12 18.38
CA ARG A 129 -19.19 -24.34 17.75
C ARG A 129 -20.00 -25.60 18.05
N GLY A 130 -20.54 -25.71 19.25
CA GLY A 130 -21.39 -26.85 19.63
C GLY A 130 -22.70 -26.95 18.85
N ARG A 131 -23.09 -25.89 18.14
CA ARG A 131 -24.33 -25.79 17.34
C ARG A 131 -24.08 -25.76 15.83
N ALA A 132 -22.92 -25.29 15.41
CA ALA A 132 -22.50 -25.25 14.02
C ALA A 132 -22.27 -26.68 13.45
N SER A 133 -22.47 -26.84 12.15
CA SER A 133 -22.16 -28.10 11.47
C SER A 133 -20.69 -28.50 11.66
N PRO A 134 -20.35 -29.78 11.79
CA PRO A 134 -18.98 -30.27 11.91
C PRO A 134 -18.04 -29.85 10.79
N THR A 135 -18.58 -29.58 9.61
CA THR A 135 -17.83 -29.16 8.39
C THR A 135 -17.94 -27.67 8.09
N ASP A 136 -18.61 -26.92 8.96
CA ASP A 136 -18.87 -25.50 8.76
C ASP A 136 -17.59 -24.68 8.92
N ALA A 137 -17.30 -23.83 7.92
CA ALA A 137 -16.15 -22.93 7.91
C ALA A 137 -16.18 -21.95 9.08
N ASP A 138 -17.36 -21.39 9.40
CA ASP A 138 -17.57 -20.45 10.51
C ASP A 138 -17.32 -21.14 11.86
N GLY A 139 -17.68 -22.44 11.95
CA GLY A 139 -17.40 -23.25 13.12
C GLY A 139 -15.90 -23.45 13.35
N PHE A 140 -15.06 -23.55 12.31
CA PHE A 140 -13.62 -23.61 12.46
C PHE A 140 -13.01 -22.25 12.78
N ALA A 141 -13.51 -21.19 12.17
CA ALA A 141 -13.10 -19.81 12.49
C ALA A 141 -13.42 -19.49 13.97
N SER A 142 -14.61 -19.86 14.45
CA SER A 142 -14.99 -19.66 15.87
C SER A 142 -14.06 -20.40 16.84
N LEU A 143 -13.60 -21.61 16.50
CA LEU A 143 -12.62 -22.33 17.33
C LEU A 143 -11.26 -21.64 17.36
N ALA A 144 -10.80 -21.04 16.26
CA ALA A 144 -9.57 -20.27 16.26
C ALA A 144 -9.70 -19.04 17.17
N ARG A 145 -10.83 -18.33 17.08
CA ARG A 145 -11.14 -17.21 17.98
C ARG A 145 -11.27 -17.62 19.43
N ALA A 146 -11.91 -18.79 19.70
CA ALA A 146 -11.94 -19.36 21.05
C ALA A 146 -10.54 -19.64 21.59
N ALA A 147 -9.64 -20.19 20.77
CA ALA A 147 -8.25 -20.45 21.15
C ALA A 147 -7.53 -19.14 21.55
N ARG A 148 -7.67 -18.10 20.72
CA ARG A 148 -7.09 -16.76 20.98
C ARG A 148 -7.66 -16.15 22.25
N SER A 149 -8.98 -16.16 22.41
CA SER A 149 -9.67 -15.58 23.56
C SER A 149 -9.33 -16.33 24.86
N ALA A 150 -9.32 -17.66 24.85
CA ALA A 150 -8.91 -18.48 26.00
C ALA A 150 -7.45 -18.21 26.40
N TRP A 151 -6.54 -18.08 25.41
CA TRP A 151 -5.14 -17.72 25.66
C TRP A 151 -5.03 -16.35 26.35
N ASN A 152 -5.73 -15.34 25.82
CA ASN A 152 -5.74 -14.00 26.39
C ASN A 152 -6.41 -13.93 27.78
N ALA A 153 -7.34 -14.83 28.07
CA ALA A 153 -7.93 -15.00 29.38
C ALA A 153 -7.00 -15.72 30.40
N GLY A 154 -5.89 -16.30 29.93
CA GLY A 154 -4.99 -17.12 30.73
C GLY A 154 -5.44 -18.60 30.88
N ASP A 155 -6.53 -19.02 30.24
CA ASP A 155 -6.94 -20.43 30.18
C ASP A 155 -6.22 -21.19 29.06
N ILE A 156 -4.96 -21.53 29.35
CA ILE A 156 -4.07 -22.20 28.40
C ILE A 156 -4.61 -23.61 28.03
N GLU A 157 -5.29 -24.29 28.94
CA GLU A 157 -5.88 -25.61 28.64
C GLU A 157 -7.04 -25.48 27.64
N ALA A 158 -7.92 -24.51 27.81
CA ALA A 158 -8.99 -24.25 26.85
C ALA A 158 -8.43 -23.87 25.46
N ALA A 159 -7.38 -23.07 25.40
CA ALA A 159 -6.71 -22.75 24.14
C ALA A 159 -6.17 -24.00 23.42
N HIS A 160 -5.51 -24.89 24.16
CA HIS A 160 -5.05 -26.17 23.59
C HIS A 160 -6.19 -27.11 23.20
N ARG A 161 -7.30 -27.15 23.96
CA ARG A 161 -8.51 -27.91 23.55
C ARG A 161 -9.08 -27.39 22.25
N ALA A 162 -9.16 -26.07 22.04
CA ALA A 162 -9.61 -25.46 20.80
C ALA A 162 -8.70 -25.83 19.62
N LEU A 163 -7.36 -25.71 19.80
CA LEU A 163 -6.39 -26.13 18.79
C LEU A 163 -6.49 -27.63 18.45
N ALA A 164 -6.76 -28.49 19.42
CA ALA A 164 -6.97 -29.91 19.17
C ALA A 164 -8.26 -30.17 18.36
N ALA A 165 -9.33 -29.41 18.61
CA ALA A 165 -10.58 -29.47 17.86
C ALA A 165 -10.44 -28.98 16.41
N LEU A 166 -9.43 -28.16 16.09
CA LEU A 166 -9.10 -27.69 14.75
C LEU A 166 -8.37 -28.74 13.86
N ARG A 167 -8.24 -30.01 14.28
CA ARG A 167 -7.61 -31.06 13.45
C ARG A 167 -8.18 -31.17 12.03
N PRO A 168 -9.51 -31.04 11.80
CA PRO A 168 -10.07 -31.11 10.45
C PRO A 168 -9.71 -29.91 9.56
N ALA A 169 -9.28 -28.77 10.12
CA ALA A 169 -8.82 -27.58 9.44
C ALA A 169 -7.33 -27.29 9.75
N PRO A 170 -6.39 -28.11 9.21
CA PRO A 170 -4.99 -28.08 9.61
C PRO A 170 -4.28 -26.75 9.30
N HIS A 171 -4.70 -26.04 8.25
CA HIS A 171 -4.21 -24.72 7.91
C HIS A 171 -4.58 -23.66 8.99
N VAL A 172 -5.84 -23.61 9.43
CA VAL A 172 -6.29 -22.71 10.50
C VAL A 172 -5.57 -23.06 11.81
N ARG A 173 -5.47 -24.35 12.13
CA ARG A 173 -4.78 -24.84 13.33
C ARG A 173 -3.31 -24.42 13.37
N SER A 174 -2.60 -24.57 12.24
CA SER A 174 -1.18 -24.26 12.15
C SER A 174 -0.91 -22.78 12.33
N TRP A 175 -1.69 -21.92 11.68
CA TRP A 175 -1.53 -20.48 11.79
C TRP A 175 -1.96 -19.95 13.15
N MET A 176 -3.02 -20.50 13.75
CA MET A 176 -3.42 -20.16 15.11
C MET A 176 -2.34 -20.54 16.13
N ALA A 177 -1.76 -21.73 16.00
CA ALA A 177 -0.66 -22.14 16.83
C ALA A 177 0.57 -21.21 16.70
N SER A 178 0.86 -20.73 15.49
CA SER A 178 1.95 -19.77 15.25
C SER A 178 1.67 -18.42 15.90
N GLU A 179 0.44 -17.92 15.83
CA GLU A 179 0.04 -16.66 16.48
C GLU A 179 0.19 -16.75 18.01
N LEU A 180 -0.33 -17.84 18.61
CA LEU A 180 -0.20 -18.04 20.06
C LEU A 180 1.26 -18.25 20.49
N ALA A 181 2.09 -18.86 19.63
CA ALA A 181 3.51 -19.01 19.90
C ALA A 181 4.26 -17.68 19.89
N LEU A 182 3.88 -16.74 19.01
CA LEU A 182 4.40 -15.37 19.03
C LEU A 182 4.03 -14.69 20.36
N ALA A 183 2.78 -14.78 20.80
CA ALA A 183 2.34 -14.22 22.07
C ALA A 183 3.05 -14.86 23.27
N ALA A 184 3.26 -16.18 23.25
CA ALA A 184 4.04 -16.90 24.25
C ALA A 184 5.51 -16.43 24.28
N ALA A 185 6.11 -16.23 23.10
CA ALA A 185 7.48 -15.76 22.95
C ALA A 185 7.66 -14.35 23.51
N GLU A 186 6.73 -13.44 23.22
CA GLU A 186 6.72 -12.07 23.75
C GLU A 186 6.57 -12.04 25.28
N ALA A 187 5.84 -13.00 25.85
CA ALA A 187 5.71 -13.19 27.29
C ALA A 187 6.91 -13.92 27.94
N GLY A 188 7.86 -14.43 27.14
CA GLY A 188 8.99 -15.24 27.61
C GLY A 188 8.61 -16.68 28.00
N ASP A 189 7.43 -17.17 27.61
CA ASP A 189 6.97 -18.53 27.87
C ASP A 189 7.53 -19.55 26.84
N VAL A 190 8.76 -19.97 27.07
CA VAL A 190 9.47 -20.93 26.23
C VAL A 190 8.77 -22.29 26.18
N ASP A 191 8.19 -22.72 27.32
CA ASP A 191 7.46 -23.99 27.39
C ASP A 191 6.14 -23.92 26.61
N GLY A 192 5.46 -22.78 26.63
CA GLY A 192 4.30 -22.49 25.80
C GLY A 192 4.63 -22.62 24.30
N VAL A 193 5.71 -21.99 23.85
CA VAL A 193 6.17 -22.12 22.46
C VAL A 193 6.44 -23.58 22.08
N ARG A 194 7.09 -24.36 22.98
CA ARG A 194 7.37 -25.78 22.72
C ARG A 194 6.09 -26.61 22.61
N ARG A 195 5.10 -26.40 23.47
CA ARG A 195 3.80 -27.09 23.40
C ARG A 195 3.07 -26.74 22.10
N LEU A 196 3.04 -25.47 21.71
CA LEU A 196 2.36 -25.00 20.50
C LEU A 196 2.98 -25.57 19.22
N SER A 197 4.30 -25.86 19.23
CA SER A 197 4.99 -26.45 18.07
C SER A 197 4.40 -27.78 17.59
N THR A 198 3.72 -28.53 18.45
CA THR A 198 3.07 -29.79 18.09
C THR A 198 1.83 -29.62 17.22
N HIS A 199 1.29 -28.40 17.12
CA HIS A 199 0.09 -28.09 16.35
C HIS A 199 0.40 -27.51 14.95
N ALA A 200 1.58 -26.95 14.73
CA ALA A 200 1.96 -26.38 13.44
C ALA A 200 2.46 -27.48 12.48
N VAL A 201 1.65 -27.81 11.51
CA VAL A 201 1.94 -28.85 10.51
C VAL A 201 2.24 -28.28 9.12
N GLU A 202 1.85 -27.06 8.81
CA GLU A 202 2.18 -26.38 7.57
C GLU A 202 3.57 -25.76 7.65
N PRO A 203 4.43 -25.93 6.61
CA PRO A 203 5.83 -25.48 6.66
C PRO A 203 6.00 -23.98 6.95
N ALA A 204 5.19 -23.12 6.32
CA ALA A 204 5.25 -21.67 6.54
C ALA A 204 4.86 -21.29 7.96
N ALA A 205 3.78 -21.86 8.51
CA ALA A 205 3.35 -21.64 9.88
C ALA A 205 4.37 -22.20 10.88
N ALA A 206 4.91 -23.40 10.62
CA ALA A 206 5.97 -24.00 11.45
C ALA A 206 7.24 -23.14 11.44
N GLY A 207 7.62 -22.60 10.29
CA GLY A 207 8.76 -21.68 10.19
C GLY A 207 8.57 -20.43 11.05
N THR A 208 7.40 -19.81 11.00
CA THR A 208 7.05 -18.66 11.87
C THR A 208 7.12 -19.02 13.35
N LEU A 209 6.59 -20.18 13.73
CA LEU A 209 6.60 -20.67 15.10
C LEU A 209 8.02 -20.96 15.61
N TRP A 210 8.86 -21.62 14.83
CA TRP A 210 10.25 -21.91 15.22
C TRP A 210 11.07 -20.63 15.35
N ARG A 211 10.80 -19.63 14.52
CA ARG A 211 11.41 -18.31 14.66
C ARG A 211 10.98 -17.65 15.97
N ALA A 212 9.68 -17.63 16.27
CA ALA A 212 9.17 -17.11 17.54
C ALA A 212 9.82 -17.82 18.74
N GLY A 213 9.95 -19.14 18.67
CA GLY A 213 10.65 -19.93 19.70
C GLY A 213 12.12 -19.55 19.85
N ALA A 214 12.83 -19.37 18.75
CA ALA A 214 14.22 -18.96 18.79
C ALA A 214 14.39 -17.56 19.42
N ASP A 215 13.49 -16.61 19.09
CA ASP A 215 13.49 -15.27 19.65
C ASP A 215 13.14 -15.31 21.16
N ALA A 216 12.22 -16.19 21.59
CA ALA A 216 11.90 -16.40 23.01
C ALA A 216 13.08 -16.95 23.81
N TYR A 217 13.78 -17.96 23.28
CA TYR A 217 15.00 -18.49 23.90
C TYR A 217 16.08 -17.44 24.02
N LEU A 218 16.25 -16.58 23.00
CA LEU A 218 17.20 -15.47 23.06
C LEU A 218 16.85 -14.46 24.14
N ALA A 219 15.57 -14.11 24.26
CA ALA A 219 15.06 -13.20 25.29
C ALA A 219 15.26 -13.78 26.72
N ALA A 220 15.14 -15.11 26.87
CA ALA A 220 15.40 -15.83 28.11
C ALA A 220 16.90 -16.04 28.40
N GLY A 221 17.81 -15.67 27.48
CA GLY A 221 19.26 -15.88 27.61
C GLY A 221 19.72 -17.29 27.22
N ASP A 222 18.84 -18.17 26.73
CA ASP A 222 19.15 -19.52 26.27
C ASP A 222 19.56 -19.53 24.80
N SER A 223 20.79 -19.12 24.55
CA SER A 223 21.36 -19.07 23.20
C SER A 223 21.59 -20.46 22.58
N GLU A 224 21.68 -21.53 23.38
CA GLU A 224 21.88 -22.88 22.88
C GLU A 224 20.60 -23.41 22.24
N SER A 225 19.46 -23.34 22.95
CA SER A 225 18.17 -23.74 22.40
C SER A 225 17.78 -22.88 21.20
N ALA A 226 18.08 -21.58 21.21
CA ALA A 226 17.87 -20.72 20.06
C ALA A 226 18.65 -21.18 18.82
N ARG A 227 19.92 -21.58 18.99
CA ARG A 227 20.75 -22.12 17.90
C ARG A 227 20.15 -23.39 17.31
N ASP A 228 19.65 -24.29 18.14
CA ASP A 228 19.02 -25.53 17.68
C ASP A 228 17.79 -25.26 16.81
N LEU A 229 16.95 -24.28 17.18
CA LEU A 229 15.80 -23.91 16.38
C LEU A 229 16.20 -23.24 15.05
N PHE A 230 17.19 -22.35 15.05
CA PHE A 230 17.69 -21.78 13.78
C PHE A 230 18.37 -22.82 12.91
N ALA A 231 19.05 -23.81 13.48
CA ALA A 231 19.60 -24.93 12.71
C ALA A 231 18.50 -25.78 12.03
N ARG A 232 17.36 -25.99 12.71
CA ARG A 232 16.18 -26.66 12.13
C ARG A 232 15.53 -25.81 11.01
N LEU A 233 15.36 -24.51 11.24
CA LEU A 233 14.84 -23.58 10.23
C LEU A 233 15.67 -23.61 8.94
N ARG A 234 17.01 -23.70 9.07
CA ARG A 234 17.91 -23.79 7.93
C ARG A 234 17.70 -25.02 7.07
N THR A 235 17.20 -26.13 7.62
CA THR A 235 16.97 -27.40 6.91
C THR A 235 15.51 -27.61 6.48
N THR A 236 14.62 -26.69 6.82
CA THR A 236 13.20 -26.79 6.50
C THR A 236 12.89 -26.09 5.19
N VAL A 237 12.09 -26.73 4.33
CA VAL A 237 11.68 -26.20 3.01
C VAL A 237 10.59 -25.09 3.22
N ALA A 238 10.93 -24.04 3.95
CA ALA A 238 10.11 -22.83 4.05
C ALA A 238 10.79 -21.75 3.21
N GLU A 239 10.28 -21.45 2.04
CA GLU A 239 10.85 -20.49 1.09
C GLU A 239 11.24 -19.18 1.78
N GLY A 240 12.49 -18.79 1.65
CA GLY A 240 13.04 -17.51 2.13
C GLY A 240 13.49 -17.45 3.59
N LEU A 241 13.23 -18.46 4.44
CA LEU A 241 13.68 -18.47 5.86
C LEU A 241 15.08 -19.04 6.05
N GLU A 242 15.56 -19.88 5.14
CA GLU A 242 16.88 -20.54 5.23
C GLU A 242 18.05 -19.53 5.32
N PRO A 243 18.17 -18.51 4.46
CA PRO A 243 19.27 -17.56 4.54
C PRO A 243 19.23 -16.71 5.81
N GLU A 244 18.04 -16.35 6.28
CA GLU A 244 17.84 -15.58 7.50
C GLU A 244 18.24 -16.39 8.74
N ALA A 245 17.81 -17.65 8.80
CA ALA A 245 18.20 -18.58 9.85
C ALA A 245 19.72 -18.84 9.86
N THR A 246 20.35 -18.96 8.69
CA THR A 246 21.79 -19.10 8.53
C THR A 246 22.55 -17.90 9.13
N VAL A 247 22.09 -16.67 8.86
CA VAL A 247 22.69 -15.45 9.43
C VAL A 247 22.50 -15.40 10.95
N ALA A 248 21.31 -15.74 11.47
CA ALA A 248 21.05 -15.76 12.90
C ALA A 248 21.92 -16.81 13.61
N LEU A 249 22.01 -18.01 13.07
CA LEU A 249 22.85 -19.09 13.56
C LEU A 249 24.32 -18.68 13.57
N GLY A 250 24.83 -18.06 12.49
CA GLY A 250 26.20 -17.57 12.40
C GLY A 250 26.53 -16.56 13.50
N ARG A 251 25.65 -15.59 13.74
CA ARG A 251 25.82 -14.59 14.82
C ARG A 251 25.86 -15.23 16.21
N LEU A 252 24.98 -16.18 16.48
CA LEU A 252 24.94 -16.88 17.76
C LEU A 252 26.15 -17.80 17.97
N THR A 253 26.64 -18.41 16.90
CA THR A 253 27.83 -19.25 16.95
C THR A 253 29.08 -18.42 17.25
N VAL A 254 29.19 -17.20 16.66
CA VAL A 254 30.27 -16.24 17.01
C VAL A 254 30.13 -15.83 18.50
N ALA A 255 28.94 -15.50 18.95
CA ALA A 255 28.69 -15.09 20.35
C ALA A 255 29.04 -16.21 21.36
N ALA A 256 28.88 -17.47 20.95
CA ALA A 256 29.26 -18.64 21.75
C ALA A 256 30.80 -18.94 21.74
N GLY A 257 31.59 -18.14 21.03
CA GLY A 257 33.07 -18.25 20.98
C GLY A 257 33.61 -19.04 19.78
N ASP A 258 32.77 -19.76 19.02
CA ASP A 258 33.22 -20.43 17.79
C ASP A 258 33.19 -19.45 16.61
N THR A 259 34.22 -18.61 16.57
CA THR A 259 34.39 -17.56 15.57
C THR A 259 34.57 -18.13 14.16
N ALA A 260 35.21 -19.28 14.04
CA ALA A 260 35.53 -19.88 12.73
C ALA A 260 34.25 -20.39 12.03
N THR A 261 33.49 -21.23 12.71
CA THR A 261 32.22 -21.75 12.20
C THR A 261 31.20 -20.61 11.99
N GLY A 262 31.10 -19.69 12.95
CA GLY A 262 30.22 -18.56 12.86
C GLY A 262 30.53 -17.64 11.68
N ARG A 263 31.81 -17.38 11.38
CA ARG A 263 32.23 -16.65 10.18
C ARG A 263 31.83 -17.36 8.90
N SER A 264 32.02 -18.68 8.82
CA SER A 264 31.60 -19.46 7.65
C SER A 264 30.09 -19.32 7.37
N LEU A 265 29.27 -19.45 8.41
CA LEU A 265 27.80 -19.28 8.32
C LEU A 265 27.43 -17.84 7.92
N LEU A 266 28.13 -16.84 8.44
CA LEU A 266 27.86 -15.44 8.09
C LEU A 266 28.25 -15.14 6.63
N LEU A 267 29.32 -15.72 6.11
CA LEU A 267 29.70 -15.59 4.69
C LEU A 267 28.68 -16.29 3.78
N GLU A 268 28.22 -17.48 4.15
CA GLU A 268 27.14 -18.19 3.44
C GLU A 268 25.84 -17.37 3.43
N GLY A 269 25.43 -16.87 4.60
CA GLY A 269 24.25 -16.03 4.73
C GLY A 269 24.39 -14.69 4.00
N PHE A 270 25.58 -14.10 3.97
CA PHE A 270 25.84 -12.88 3.21
C PHE A 270 25.71 -13.10 1.69
N ALA A 271 26.13 -14.26 1.20
CA ALA A 271 26.02 -14.62 -0.20
C ALA A 271 24.59 -14.93 -0.65
N THR A 272 23.80 -15.57 0.22
CA THR A 272 22.46 -16.10 -0.13
C THR A 272 21.30 -15.22 0.31
N ALA A 273 21.44 -14.46 1.42
CA ALA A 273 20.38 -13.63 1.95
C ALA A 273 20.20 -12.33 1.16
N LEU A 274 18.96 -11.79 1.23
CA LEU A 274 18.59 -10.51 0.66
C LEU A 274 18.20 -9.51 1.78
N GLY A 275 18.08 -8.25 1.43
CA GLY A 275 17.53 -7.20 2.30
C GLY A 275 18.18 -7.13 3.68
N GLY A 276 17.36 -7.08 4.72
CA GLY A 276 17.82 -6.91 6.11
C GLY A 276 18.70 -8.03 6.64
N ALA A 277 18.50 -9.28 6.21
CA ALA A 277 19.32 -10.40 6.64
C ALA A 277 20.77 -10.28 6.09
N ARG A 278 20.93 -9.93 4.82
CA ARG A 278 22.24 -9.64 4.23
C ARG A 278 22.96 -8.49 4.94
N THR A 279 22.21 -7.44 5.29
CA THR A 279 22.75 -6.30 6.05
C THR A 279 23.22 -6.72 7.45
N ARG A 280 22.47 -7.57 8.15
CA ARG A 280 22.88 -8.11 9.46
C ARG A 280 24.14 -8.98 9.37
N ALA A 281 24.24 -9.81 8.32
CA ALA A 281 25.45 -10.59 8.05
C ALA A 281 26.66 -9.68 7.80
N ALA A 282 26.51 -8.68 6.92
CA ALA A 282 27.55 -7.69 6.64
C ALA A 282 28.03 -6.97 7.90
N GLY A 283 27.09 -6.51 8.74
CA GLY A 283 27.42 -5.86 10.00
C GLY A 283 28.22 -6.76 10.96
N ALA A 284 27.82 -8.02 11.09
CA ALA A 284 28.53 -8.98 11.93
C ALA A 284 29.93 -9.32 11.39
N LEU A 285 30.08 -9.42 10.06
CA LEU A 285 31.37 -9.63 9.41
C LEU A 285 32.32 -8.43 9.62
N VAL A 286 31.79 -7.20 9.52
CA VAL A 286 32.59 -5.99 9.83
C VAL A 286 33.04 -5.98 11.27
N ASP A 287 32.20 -6.37 12.22
CA ASP A 287 32.52 -6.44 13.65
C ASP A 287 33.60 -7.53 13.92
N LEU A 288 33.64 -8.62 13.14
CA LEU A 288 34.67 -9.66 13.22
C LEU A 288 36.02 -9.23 12.65
N GLY A 289 36.04 -8.34 11.67
CA GLY A 289 37.28 -7.91 11.03
C GLY A 289 37.98 -8.98 10.19
N GLY A 290 39.26 -8.73 9.81
CA GLY A 290 40.11 -9.70 9.15
C GLY A 290 39.67 -10.06 7.72
N HIS A 291 39.27 -9.06 6.93
CA HIS A 291 38.91 -9.20 5.53
C HIS A 291 39.99 -8.61 4.62
N ASP A 292 40.05 -9.07 3.40
CA ASP A 292 40.83 -8.44 2.34
C ASP A 292 40.17 -7.16 1.83
N LEU A 293 40.83 -6.44 0.95
CA LEU A 293 40.37 -5.17 0.43
C LEU A 293 39.01 -5.31 -0.31
N GLU A 294 38.85 -6.34 -1.12
CA GLU A 294 37.63 -6.55 -1.92
C GLU A 294 36.42 -6.84 -1.03
N ALA A 295 36.56 -7.73 -0.06
CA ALA A 295 35.52 -8.04 0.90
C ALA A 295 35.16 -6.83 1.77
N TRP A 296 36.12 -6.02 2.23
CA TRP A 296 35.83 -4.78 2.94
C TRP A 296 34.98 -3.82 2.10
N LEU A 297 35.31 -3.66 0.81
CA LEU A 297 34.55 -2.77 -0.09
C LEU A 297 33.13 -3.27 -0.35
N GLU A 298 32.93 -4.58 -0.48
CA GLU A 298 31.62 -5.16 -0.66
C GLU A 298 30.75 -4.97 0.58
N LEU A 299 31.28 -5.30 1.77
CA LEU A 299 30.60 -5.11 3.05
C LEU A 299 30.21 -3.63 3.26
N ALA A 300 31.14 -2.70 3.01
CA ALA A 300 30.91 -1.27 3.09
C ALA A 300 29.78 -0.81 2.15
N SER A 301 29.76 -1.30 0.92
CA SER A 301 28.73 -0.98 -0.07
C SER A 301 27.34 -1.47 0.35
N VAL A 302 27.22 -2.68 0.87
CA VAL A 302 25.95 -3.23 1.36
C VAL A 302 25.42 -2.41 2.53
N LEU A 303 26.27 -2.12 3.52
CA LEU A 303 25.89 -1.35 4.71
C LEU A 303 25.56 0.10 4.37
N SER A 304 26.30 0.73 3.44
CA SER A 304 26.03 2.10 2.98
C SER A 304 24.64 2.21 2.32
N ARG A 305 24.29 1.27 1.44
CA ARG A 305 22.97 1.21 0.80
C ARG A 305 21.83 0.93 1.79
N ALA A 306 22.10 0.16 2.82
CA ALA A 306 21.13 -0.16 3.87
C ALA A 306 20.97 0.96 4.92
N GLY A 307 21.76 2.04 4.84
CA GLY A 307 21.71 3.16 5.78
C GLY A 307 22.50 2.97 7.06
N ASP A 308 23.22 1.85 7.26
CA ASP A 308 24.15 1.67 8.38
C ASP A 308 25.48 2.41 8.11
N GLY A 309 25.38 3.75 8.11
CA GLY A 309 26.52 4.60 7.79
C GLY A 309 27.70 4.42 8.74
N ALA A 310 27.45 4.08 10.00
CA ALA A 310 28.52 3.90 10.99
C ALA A 310 29.37 2.66 10.69
N ARG A 311 28.73 1.50 10.43
CA ARG A 311 29.48 0.29 10.06
C ARG A 311 30.06 0.40 8.66
N ALA A 312 29.35 1.01 7.71
CA ALA A 312 29.86 1.27 6.37
C ALA A 312 31.15 2.09 6.41
N LEU A 313 31.19 3.17 7.22
CA LEU A 313 32.38 4.01 7.36
C LEU A 313 33.56 3.24 7.98
N ARG A 314 33.32 2.42 9.02
CA ARG A 314 34.37 1.54 9.59
C ARG A 314 34.94 0.57 8.55
N ALA A 315 34.06 0.00 7.70
CA ALA A 315 34.49 -0.91 6.65
C ALA A 315 35.31 -0.18 5.57
N TYR A 316 34.93 1.03 5.16
CA TYR A 316 35.74 1.85 4.26
C TYR A 316 37.06 2.31 4.88
N ASP A 317 37.09 2.63 6.18
CA ASP A 317 38.34 2.97 6.88
C ASP A 317 39.27 1.76 6.98
N ALA A 318 38.72 0.56 7.21
CA ALA A 318 39.51 -0.68 7.19
C ALA A 318 40.04 -1.00 5.79
N ALA A 319 39.20 -0.82 4.75
CA ALA A 319 39.64 -0.93 3.36
C ALA A 319 40.77 0.07 3.04
N HIS A 320 40.63 1.32 3.48
CA HIS A 320 41.65 2.37 3.30
C HIS A 320 42.96 1.99 3.98
N SER A 321 42.91 1.49 5.21
CA SER A 321 44.08 1.04 5.96
C SER A 321 44.76 -0.17 5.32
N SER A 322 43.98 -1.10 4.76
CA SER A 322 44.49 -2.27 4.04
C SER A 322 45.19 -1.89 2.73
N ALA A 323 44.67 -0.83 2.07
CA ALA A 323 45.25 -0.33 0.82
C ALA A 323 46.56 0.45 1.01
N GLN A 324 46.80 1.06 2.15
CA GLN A 324 48.05 1.84 2.43
C GLN A 324 49.33 1.03 2.31
N ALA A 325 49.26 -0.29 2.24
CA ALA A 325 50.39 -1.17 2.01
C ALA A 325 50.86 -1.26 0.53
N GLY A 326 50.29 -0.46 -0.40
CA GLY A 326 50.75 -0.39 -1.79
C GLY A 326 49.63 -0.24 -2.87
N ALA A 327 48.37 -0.22 -2.52
CA ALA A 327 47.26 0.01 -3.45
C ALA A 327 46.46 1.23 -3.02
N THR A 328 45.95 2.01 -3.98
CA THR A 328 45.00 3.12 -3.70
C THR A 328 43.56 2.62 -3.71
N LEU A 329 42.71 3.13 -2.82
CA LEU A 329 41.28 2.87 -2.90
C LEU A 329 40.70 3.31 -4.26
N PRO A 330 39.77 2.52 -4.85
CA PRO A 330 39.04 2.95 -6.02
C PRO A 330 38.33 4.30 -5.77
N GLU A 331 38.32 5.20 -6.76
CA GLU A 331 37.77 6.55 -6.62
C GLU A 331 36.32 6.57 -6.10
N MET A 332 35.48 5.62 -6.54
CA MET A 332 34.12 5.48 -6.03
C MET A 332 34.09 5.14 -4.52
N ALA A 333 34.99 4.32 -4.04
CA ALA A 333 35.11 3.99 -2.61
C ALA A 333 35.59 5.20 -1.80
N ARG A 334 36.54 5.97 -2.34
CA ARG A 334 37.00 7.23 -1.77
C ARG A 334 35.84 8.22 -1.66
N LEU A 335 35.04 8.35 -2.72
CA LEU A 335 33.88 9.24 -2.77
C LEU A 335 32.79 8.84 -1.74
N GLU A 336 32.48 7.55 -1.64
CA GLU A 336 31.49 7.06 -0.68
C GLU A 336 31.99 7.21 0.77
N ARG A 337 33.27 6.98 1.02
CA ARG A 337 33.90 7.25 2.32
C ARG A 337 33.78 8.73 2.67
N ALA A 338 34.12 9.64 1.76
CA ALA A 338 34.00 11.09 1.94
C ALA A 338 32.55 11.51 2.22
N ARG A 339 31.58 10.93 1.49
CA ARG A 339 30.17 11.15 1.72
C ARG A 339 29.76 10.80 3.15
N LEU A 340 30.15 9.63 3.65
CA LEU A 340 29.85 9.20 5.01
C LEU A 340 30.54 10.09 6.05
N MET A 341 31.83 10.39 5.88
CA MET A 341 32.57 11.31 6.75
C MET A 341 31.92 12.70 6.82
N SER A 342 31.36 13.20 5.71
CA SER A 342 30.66 14.51 5.65
C SER A 342 29.43 14.61 6.56
N THR A 343 28.90 13.48 7.03
CA THR A 343 27.79 13.42 7.98
C THR A 343 28.24 13.34 9.45
N VAL A 344 29.53 13.12 9.69
CA VAL A 344 30.12 13.04 11.03
C VAL A 344 30.85 14.35 11.32
N GLY A 345 30.39 15.12 12.29
CA GLY A 345 30.87 16.48 12.57
C GLY A 345 32.40 16.58 12.74
N SER A 346 33.01 15.65 13.47
CA SER A 346 34.45 15.59 13.72
C SER A 346 35.31 15.20 12.50
N ARG A 347 34.68 14.66 11.43
CA ARG A 347 35.37 14.18 10.23
C ARG A 347 35.10 15.02 8.97
N GLN A 348 34.42 16.15 9.11
CA GLN A 348 34.03 16.98 7.97
C GLN A 348 35.23 17.63 7.26
N GLU A 349 36.31 17.96 7.99
CA GLU A 349 37.53 18.47 7.35
C GLU A 349 38.25 17.36 6.54
N GLU A 350 38.31 16.15 7.06
CA GLU A 350 38.86 14.99 6.34
C GLU A 350 38.03 14.70 5.07
N ALA A 351 36.67 14.79 5.17
CA ALA A 351 35.82 14.68 4.00
C ALA A 351 36.08 15.77 2.96
N LEU A 352 36.35 17.01 3.42
CA LEU A 352 36.67 18.13 2.54
C LEU A 352 37.98 17.92 1.79
N GLU A 353 38.99 17.44 2.48
CA GLU A 353 40.29 17.12 1.86
C GLU A 353 40.13 16.04 0.77
N GLU A 354 39.32 15.03 1.07
CA GLU A 354 39.03 13.95 0.10
C GLU A 354 38.24 14.48 -1.12
N PHE A 355 37.24 15.34 -0.92
CA PHE A 355 36.52 15.98 -2.02
C PHE A 355 37.40 16.86 -2.88
N ARG A 356 38.36 17.61 -2.30
CA ARG A 356 39.36 18.40 -3.05
C ARG A 356 40.29 17.52 -3.85
N GLY A 357 40.84 16.48 -3.20
CA GLY A 357 41.72 15.54 -3.86
C GLY A 357 41.08 14.80 -5.03
N LEU A 358 39.82 14.36 -4.87
CA LEU A 358 39.05 13.74 -5.96
C LEU A 358 38.80 14.73 -7.11
N ARG A 359 38.50 15.99 -6.84
CA ARG A 359 38.35 16.99 -7.90
C ARG A 359 39.64 17.20 -8.72
N GLU A 360 40.79 17.15 -8.07
CA GLU A 360 42.08 17.36 -8.72
C GLU A 360 42.58 16.13 -9.51
N THR A 361 42.17 14.93 -9.11
CA THR A 361 42.74 13.68 -9.61
C THR A 361 41.82 12.86 -10.50
N THR A 362 40.50 13.03 -10.41
CA THR A 362 39.57 12.20 -11.18
C THR A 362 39.46 12.65 -12.64
N GLU A 363 39.58 11.69 -13.54
CA GLU A 363 39.28 11.87 -14.99
C GLU A 363 37.83 11.46 -15.30
N SER A 364 37.12 10.86 -14.35
CA SER A 364 35.76 10.38 -14.54
C SER A 364 34.75 11.51 -14.35
N GLU A 365 34.10 11.94 -15.45
CA GLU A 365 33.01 12.92 -15.40
C GLU A 365 31.93 12.55 -14.37
N ARG A 366 31.56 11.26 -14.28
CA ARG A 366 30.55 10.76 -13.34
C ARG A 366 30.99 10.94 -11.89
N ILE A 367 32.24 10.62 -11.56
CA ILE A 367 32.76 10.76 -10.20
C ILE A 367 32.95 12.23 -9.87
N GLY A 368 33.54 13.03 -10.77
CA GLY A 368 33.75 14.45 -10.58
C GLY A 368 32.47 15.24 -10.34
N ALA A 369 31.45 15.01 -11.15
CA ALA A 369 30.14 15.64 -10.98
C ALA A 369 29.49 15.25 -9.63
N ARG A 370 29.52 13.96 -9.29
CA ARG A 370 28.98 13.46 -8.02
C ARG A 370 29.77 13.97 -6.81
N ASN A 371 31.07 14.10 -6.95
CA ASN A 371 31.95 14.67 -5.94
C ASN A 371 31.54 16.13 -5.59
N LEU A 372 31.40 16.97 -6.62
CA LEU A 372 30.95 18.35 -6.42
C LEU A 372 29.53 18.44 -5.83
N GLU A 373 28.64 17.56 -6.24
CA GLU A 373 27.28 17.48 -5.69
C GLU A 373 27.30 17.15 -4.18
N LEU A 374 28.04 16.13 -3.76
CA LEU A 374 28.15 15.74 -2.35
C LEU A 374 28.84 16.81 -1.50
N TRP A 375 29.85 17.44 -2.05
CA TRP A 375 30.51 18.61 -1.42
C TRP A 375 29.53 19.76 -1.26
N MET A 376 28.77 20.07 -2.29
CA MET A 376 27.72 21.11 -2.24
C MET A 376 26.66 20.79 -1.18
N GLN A 377 26.21 19.53 -1.09
CA GLN A 377 25.26 19.10 -0.07
C GLN A 377 25.84 19.28 1.34
N MET A 378 27.10 18.95 1.56
CA MET A 378 27.79 19.18 2.85
C MET A 378 27.79 20.67 3.19
N ARG A 379 28.21 21.54 2.25
CA ARG A 379 28.25 22.99 2.47
C ARG A 379 26.87 23.60 2.67
N SER A 380 25.86 23.05 2.02
CA SER A 380 24.47 23.46 2.23
C SER A 380 23.97 23.16 3.66
N ARG A 381 24.28 21.97 4.19
CA ARG A 381 23.99 21.64 5.60
C ARG A 381 24.69 22.55 6.60
N GLN A 382 25.88 23.06 6.25
CA GLN A 382 26.64 24.01 7.04
C GLN A 382 26.17 25.48 6.90
N GLY A 383 25.17 25.74 6.03
CA GLY A 383 24.67 27.11 5.76
C GLY A 383 25.62 27.99 4.93
N MET A 384 26.64 27.40 4.29
CA MET A 384 27.68 28.12 3.53
C MET A 384 27.21 28.54 2.14
N THR A 385 26.24 29.41 2.03
CA THR A 385 25.56 29.81 0.77
C THR A 385 26.53 30.24 -0.33
N SER A 386 27.57 31.03 0.00
CA SER A 386 28.56 31.48 -1.00
C SER A 386 29.31 30.32 -1.64
N GLN A 387 29.73 29.32 -0.84
CA GLN A 387 30.43 28.15 -1.35
C GLN A 387 29.48 27.23 -2.15
N VAL A 388 28.23 27.10 -1.70
CA VAL A 388 27.19 26.38 -2.47
C VAL A 388 27.03 26.99 -3.87
N ASN A 389 26.96 28.31 -3.99
CA ASN A 389 26.85 28.97 -5.30
C ASN A 389 28.11 28.79 -6.16
N THR A 390 29.28 28.73 -5.55
CA THR A 390 30.52 28.41 -6.28
C THR A 390 30.50 26.98 -6.81
N LEU A 391 30.11 26.01 -5.97
CA LEU A 391 30.02 24.61 -6.36
C LEU A 391 28.97 24.38 -7.44
N ARG A 392 27.82 25.08 -7.39
CA ARG A 392 26.81 25.05 -8.47
C ARG A 392 27.41 25.50 -9.81
N ARG A 393 28.16 26.59 -9.82
CA ARG A 393 28.84 27.04 -11.06
C ARG A 393 29.81 25.98 -11.56
N TRP A 394 30.67 25.44 -10.69
CA TRP A 394 31.60 24.38 -11.11
C TRP A 394 30.89 23.16 -11.70
N ILE A 395 29.76 22.74 -11.12
CA ILE A 395 28.95 21.64 -11.66
C ILE A 395 28.48 21.97 -13.08
N LEU A 396 27.95 23.18 -13.31
CA LEU A 396 27.44 23.58 -14.62
C LEU A 396 28.55 23.79 -15.66
N ASP A 397 29.70 24.35 -15.24
CA ASP A 397 30.80 24.69 -16.13
C ASP A 397 31.68 23.47 -16.46
N GLU A 398 32.01 22.64 -15.46
CA GLU A 398 32.93 21.52 -15.60
C GLU A 398 32.23 20.23 -16.05
N TYR A 399 30.94 20.03 -15.67
CA TYR A 399 30.18 18.81 -15.94
C TYR A 399 28.76 19.08 -16.50
N PRO A 400 28.60 19.89 -17.56
CA PRO A 400 27.30 20.37 -18.04
C PRO A 400 26.36 19.23 -18.46
N ARG A 401 26.90 18.06 -18.83
CA ARG A 401 26.11 16.89 -19.26
C ARG A 401 25.78 15.91 -18.14
N SER A 402 26.13 16.21 -16.90
CA SER A 402 25.93 15.33 -15.77
C SER A 402 24.51 15.43 -15.18
N GLY A 403 24.09 14.38 -14.48
CA GLY A 403 22.86 14.41 -13.69
C GLY A 403 22.88 15.50 -12.59
N ALA A 404 24.06 15.81 -12.02
CA ALA A 404 24.21 16.88 -11.05
C ALA A 404 23.91 18.25 -11.67
N ALA A 405 24.43 18.52 -12.90
CA ALA A 405 24.10 19.75 -13.63
C ALA A 405 22.61 19.83 -13.95
N ALA A 406 22.00 18.71 -14.33
CA ALA A 406 20.56 18.64 -14.57
C ALA A 406 19.73 19.06 -13.34
N GLU A 407 20.06 18.57 -12.16
CA GLU A 407 19.33 18.91 -10.93
C GLU A 407 19.62 20.38 -10.50
N VAL A 408 20.84 20.89 -10.68
CA VAL A 408 21.19 22.28 -10.37
C VAL A 408 20.43 23.23 -11.30
N ALA A 409 20.49 23.03 -12.62
CA ALA A 409 19.80 23.88 -13.60
C ALA A 409 18.27 23.79 -13.44
N TRP A 410 17.72 22.60 -13.19
CA TRP A 410 16.31 22.43 -12.88
C TRP A 410 15.88 23.25 -11.66
N GLY A 411 16.64 23.18 -10.57
CA GLY A 411 16.34 23.96 -9.37
C GLY A 411 16.38 25.47 -9.60
N GLN A 412 17.31 25.96 -10.41
CA GLN A 412 17.40 27.37 -10.80
C GLN A 412 16.20 27.79 -11.64
N ALA A 413 15.92 27.06 -12.72
CA ALA A 413 14.79 27.30 -13.61
C ALA A 413 13.45 27.31 -12.89
N TYR A 414 13.19 26.30 -12.08
CA TYR A 414 11.96 26.16 -11.32
C TYR A 414 11.76 27.29 -10.30
N ASN A 415 12.85 27.73 -9.62
CA ASN A 415 12.79 28.86 -8.71
C ASN A 415 12.62 30.20 -9.46
N ALA A 416 13.21 30.37 -10.63
CA ALA A 416 13.01 31.54 -11.47
C ALA A 416 11.55 31.64 -11.96
N GLU A 417 11.00 30.53 -12.41
CA GLU A 417 9.58 30.44 -12.80
C GLU A 417 8.65 30.76 -11.63
N ALA A 418 8.91 30.21 -10.45
CA ALA A 418 8.11 30.45 -9.25
C ALA A 418 8.10 31.94 -8.83
N ARG A 419 9.18 32.68 -9.08
CA ARG A 419 9.29 34.13 -8.85
C ARG A 419 8.74 34.98 -9.99
N GLY A 420 8.31 34.38 -11.10
CA GLY A 420 7.84 35.07 -12.28
C GLY A 420 8.95 35.60 -13.20
N ALA A 421 10.20 35.25 -12.97
CA ALA A 421 11.34 35.57 -13.84
C ALA A 421 11.37 34.60 -15.05
N LEU A 422 10.40 34.76 -15.95
CA LEU A 422 10.11 33.74 -16.97
C LEU A 422 11.20 33.65 -18.04
N ASP A 423 11.91 34.74 -18.39
CA ASP A 423 13.03 34.69 -19.31
C ASP A 423 14.19 33.88 -18.75
N THR A 424 14.58 34.17 -17.50
CA THR A 424 15.61 33.38 -16.79
C THR A 424 15.22 31.89 -16.68
N ALA A 425 13.94 31.61 -16.44
CA ALA A 425 13.48 30.23 -16.38
C ALA A 425 13.60 29.52 -17.73
N LEU A 426 13.26 30.20 -18.83
CA LEU A 426 13.41 29.66 -20.20
C LEU A 426 14.87 29.41 -20.55
N ASP A 427 15.79 30.33 -20.20
CA ASP A 427 17.23 30.16 -20.43
C ASP A 427 17.78 28.94 -19.67
N ASP A 428 17.44 28.80 -18.40
CA ASP A 428 17.85 27.67 -17.57
C ASP A 428 17.22 26.34 -18.07
N TYR A 429 15.97 26.35 -18.56
CA TYR A 429 15.35 25.19 -19.18
C TYR A 429 15.99 24.85 -20.53
N ALA A 430 16.38 25.86 -21.36
CA ALA A 430 17.11 25.66 -22.59
C ALA A 430 18.45 24.97 -22.34
N PHE A 431 19.19 25.39 -21.30
CA PHE A 431 20.42 24.71 -20.88
C PHE A 431 20.21 23.20 -20.67
N LEU A 432 19.12 22.81 -19.98
CA LEU A 432 18.77 21.41 -19.75
C LEU A 432 18.49 20.66 -21.05
N ILE A 433 17.72 21.29 -21.94
CA ILE A 433 17.31 20.69 -23.21
C ILE A 433 18.53 20.43 -24.11
N GLU A 434 19.50 21.34 -24.10
CA GLU A 434 20.68 21.28 -24.95
C GLU A 434 21.76 20.32 -24.39
N ASN A 435 22.02 20.38 -23.10
CA ASN A 435 23.18 19.72 -22.49
C ASN A 435 22.89 18.31 -21.96
N VAL A 436 21.65 18.04 -21.47
CA VAL A 436 21.29 16.74 -20.84
C VAL A 436 20.06 16.12 -21.50
N ARG A 437 20.00 16.06 -22.79
CA ARG A 437 18.83 15.68 -23.64
C ARG A 437 18.11 14.42 -23.19
N THR A 438 18.82 13.39 -22.74
CA THR A 438 18.26 12.10 -22.31
C THR A 438 17.86 12.05 -20.84
N HIS A 439 18.22 13.06 -20.06
CA HIS A 439 17.85 13.12 -18.65
C HIS A 439 16.37 13.45 -18.49
N SER A 440 15.69 12.86 -17.50
CA SER A 440 14.27 13.08 -17.25
C SER A 440 13.89 14.56 -17.07
N ARG A 441 14.81 15.38 -16.54
CA ARG A 441 14.64 16.83 -16.37
C ARG A 441 14.56 17.57 -17.70
N ALA A 442 15.26 17.13 -18.74
CA ALA A 442 15.18 17.77 -20.07
C ALA A 442 13.77 17.67 -20.68
N GLY A 443 13.15 16.48 -20.55
CA GLY A 443 11.75 16.31 -20.95
C GLY A 443 10.78 17.18 -20.13
N GLN A 444 11.01 17.26 -18.82
CA GLN A 444 10.23 18.17 -17.96
C GLN A 444 10.44 19.65 -18.32
N ALA A 445 11.67 20.05 -18.62
CA ALA A 445 12.01 21.41 -19.02
C ALA A 445 11.26 21.83 -20.29
N ARG A 446 11.19 20.94 -21.32
CA ARG A 446 10.39 21.21 -22.53
C ARG A 446 8.92 21.41 -22.24
N MET A 447 8.32 20.55 -21.40
CA MET A 447 6.91 20.72 -21.00
C MET A 447 6.71 22.05 -20.28
N ARG A 448 7.62 22.42 -19.36
CA ARG A 448 7.55 23.70 -18.63
C ARG A 448 7.75 24.89 -19.56
N SER A 449 8.69 24.82 -20.50
CA SER A 449 8.90 25.89 -21.49
C SER A 449 7.65 26.12 -22.32
N GLY A 450 7.01 25.07 -22.81
CA GLY A 450 5.73 25.16 -23.51
C GLY A 450 4.64 25.83 -22.67
N GLN A 451 4.50 25.44 -21.38
CA GLN A 451 3.56 26.09 -20.46
C GLN A 451 3.87 27.58 -20.21
N ILE A 452 5.15 27.96 -20.15
CA ILE A 452 5.54 29.38 -20.04
C ILE A 452 5.14 30.17 -21.30
N HIS A 453 5.36 29.61 -22.50
CA HIS A 453 4.92 30.23 -23.75
C HIS A 453 3.39 30.39 -23.81
N LEU A 454 2.62 29.36 -23.41
CA LEU A 454 1.16 29.46 -23.28
C LEU A 454 0.73 30.56 -22.31
N ARG A 455 1.42 30.70 -21.17
CA ARG A 455 1.16 31.76 -20.20
C ARG A 455 1.39 33.15 -20.76
N ARG A 456 2.35 33.29 -21.70
CA ARG A 456 2.66 34.55 -22.39
C ARG A 456 1.73 34.86 -23.56
N GLY A 457 0.92 33.88 -24.01
CA GLY A 457 0.13 33.96 -25.23
C GLY A 457 0.92 33.67 -26.50
N ASP A 458 2.16 33.19 -26.38
CA ASP A 458 3.04 32.83 -27.47
C ASP A 458 2.69 31.42 -28.00
N LEU A 459 1.47 31.27 -28.56
CA LEU A 459 0.91 29.98 -28.97
C LEU A 459 1.81 29.26 -30.00
N GLN A 460 2.38 29.99 -30.94
CA GLN A 460 3.25 29.41 -31.97
C GLN A 460 4.50 28.78 -31.33
N ALA A 461 5.20 29.49 -30.46
CA ALA A 461 6.38 28.99 -29.76
C ALA A 461 6.03 27.79 -28.84
N ALA A 462 4.86 27.81 -28.20
CA ALA A 462 4.39 26.69 -27.40
C ALA A 462 4.19 25.43 -28.25
N ALA A 463 3.49 25.53 -29.39
CA ALA A 463 3.27 24.40 -30.30
C ALA A 463 4.61 23.82 -30.81
N GLU A 464 5.54 24.67 -31.21
CA GLU A 464 6.87 24.25 -31.72
C GLU A 464 7.66 23.47 -30.66
N VAL A 465 7.65 23.90 -29.40
CA VAL A 465 8.33 23.19 -28.31
C VAL A 465 7.77 21.79 -28.10
N TYR A 466 6.44 21.63 -28.11
CA TYR A 466 5.80 20.32 -27.91
C TYR A 466 6.00 19.40 -29.13
N GLU A 467 5.85 19.93 -30.36
CA GLU A 467 6.08 19.19 -31.59
C GLU A 467 7.53 18.75 -31.74
N GLN A 468 8.49 19.62 -31.39
CA GLN A 468 9.90 19.26 -31.39
C GLN A 468 10.20 18.11 -30.38
N TYR A 469 9.49 18.06 -29.24
CA TYR A 469 9.60 16.91 -28.34
C TYR A 469 9.15 15.61 -29.01
N LEU A 470 8.05 15.62 -29.75
CA LEU A 470 7.53 14.45 -30.45
C LEU A 470 8.48 13.98 -31.57
N VAL A 471 9.16 14.91 -32.25
CA VAL A 471 10.18 14.59 -33.27
C VAL A 471 11.41 13.95 -32.61
N ASP A 472 11.89 14.52 -31.51
CA ASP A 472 13.10 14.06 -30.83
C ASP A 472 12.88 12.76 -30.07
N PHE A 473 11.68 12.51 -29.55
CA PHE A 473 11.32 11.41 -28.67
C PHE A 473 9.89 10.88 -28.97
N PRO A 474 9.68 10.21 -30.11
CA PRO A 474 8.35 9.74 -30.51
C PRO A 474 7.72 8.78 -29.47
N ASP A 475 8.53 7.92 -28.82
CA ASP A 475 8.12 7.01 -27.75
C ASP A 475 8.58 7.48 -26.36
N GLY A 476 8.87 8.77 -26.22
CA GLY A 476 9.37 9.34 -24.97
C GLY A 476 8.30 9.34 -23.88
N ARG A 477 8.70 9.15 -22.64
CA ARG A 477 7.77 9.06 -21.46
C ARG A 477 6.73 10.20 -21.35
N ARG A 478 6.87 11.30 -22.11
CA ARG A 478 5.96 12.45 -22.10
C ARG A 478 5.32 12.71 -23.46
N TRP A 479 5.36 11.74 -24.34
CA TRP A 479 4.83 11.93 -25.70
C TRP A 479 3.34 12.30 -25.68
N GLN A 480 2.54 11.70 -24.80
CA GLN A 480 1.12 12.02 -24.67
C GLN A 480 0.88 13.44 -24.16
N GLU A 481 1.68 13.88 -23.16
CA GLU A 481 1.65 15.25 -22.66
C GLU A 481 1.97 16.24 -23.78
N ALA A 482 3.04 15.96 -24.53
CA ALA A 482 3.46 16.79 -25.66
C ALA A 482 2.43 16.82 -26.79
N ALA A 483 1.92 15.64 -27.21
CA ALA A 483 0.92 15.54 -28.27
C ALA A 483 -0.41 16.22 -27.89
N TYR A 484 -0.86 16.05 -26.64
CA TYR A 484 -2.05 16.73 -26.16
C TYR A 484 -1.91 18.27 -26.22
N TRP A 485 -0.81 18.80 -25.67
CA TRP A 485 -0.59 20.24 -25.65
C TRP A 485 -0.29 20.81 -27.04
N ALA A 486 0.43 20.09 -27.92
CA ALA A 486 0.57 20.44 -29.34
C ALA A 486 -0.78 20.54 -30.03
N GLY A 487 -1.61 19.48 -29.88
CA GLY A 487 -2.93 19.40 -30.48
C GLY A 487 -3.85 20.53 -30.02
N ARG A 488 -3.96 20.75 -28.73
CA ARG A 488 -4.76 21.83 -28.15
C ARG A 488 -4.28 23.22 -28.62
N THR A 489 -2.97 23.44 -28.63
CA THR A 489 -2.38 24.73 -29.05
C THR A 489 -2.59 24.97 -30.52
N ARG A 490 -2.53 23.95 -31.38
CA ARG A 490 -2.84 24.07 -32.80
C ARG A 490 -4.31 24.42 -33.06
N LEU A 491 -5.24 23.82 -32.27
CA LEU A 491 -6.66 24.22 -32.32
C LEU A 491 -6.84 25.70 -31.92
N GLU A 492 -6.16 26.18 -30.88
CA GLU A 492 -6.22 27.59 -30.47
C GLU A 492 -5.62 28.52 -31.51
N LEU A 493 -4.67 28.08 -32.33
CA LEU A 493 -4.12 28.80 -33.50
C LEU A 493 -5.01 28.75 -34.73
N GLY A 494 -6.10 27.96 -34.74
CA GLY A 494 -6.99 27.75 -35.88
C GLY A 494 -6.53 26.68 -36.86
N ASP A 495 -5.43 25.97 -36.59
CA ASP A 495 -4.97 24.82 -37.37
C ASP A 495 -5.67 23.53 -36.87
N THR A 496 -6.94 23.39 -37.31
CA THR A 496 -7.80 22.28 -36.87
C THR A 496 -7.24 20.91 -37.29
N ALA A 497 -6.68 20.82 -38.52
CA ALA A 497 -6.19 19.55 -39.03
C ALA A 497 -4.99 19.02 -38.25
N ALA A 498 -4.00 19.85 -37.97
CA ALA A 498 -2.86 19.47 -37.15
C ALA A 498 -3.28 19.20 -35.71
N GLY A 499 -4.17 20.04 -35.16
CA GLY A 499 -4.70 19.90 -33.81
C GLY A 499 -5.40 18.55 -33.59
N GLU A 500 -6.35 18.20 -34.45
CA GLU A 500 -7.04 16.90 -34.35
C GLU A 500 -6.08 15.71 -34.57
N SER A 501 -5.11 15.84 -35.49
CA SER A 501 -4.13 14.77 -35.74
C SER A 501 -3.34 14.42 -34.47
N HIS A 502 -2.83 15.42 -33.74
CA HIS A 502 -2.12 15.21 -32.50
C HIS A 502 -3.02 14.60 -31.41
N LEU A 503 -4.25 15.10 -31.27
CA LEU A 503 -5.19 14.59 -30.25
C LEU A 503 -5.62 13.14 -30.55
N ARG A 504 -5.87 12.79 -31.82
CA ARG A 504 -6.18 11.40 -32.22
C ARG A 504 -5.00 10.47 -32.00
N HIS A 505 -3.77 10.95 -32.13
CA HIS A 505 -2.58 10.17 -31.80
C HIS A 505 -2.53 9.85 -30.30
N VAL A 506 -2.93 10.76 -29.41
CA VAL A 506 -3.01 10.49 -27.97
C VAL A 506 -4.00 9.37 -27.64
N LEU A 507 -5.12 9.25 -28.39
CA LEU A 507 -6.15 8.22 -28.18
C LEU A 507 -5.67 6.79 -28.50
N THR A 508 -4.51 6.61 -29.14
CA THR A 508 -3.95 5.27 -29.38
C THR A 508 -3.58 4.52 -28.09
N GLN A 509 -3.48 5.24 -26.96
CA GLN A 509 -3.35 4.64 -25.63
C GLN A 509 -4.44 5.17 -24.69
N PRO A 510 -5.65 4.61 -24.73
CA PRO A 510 -6.87 5.21 -24.17
C PRO A 510 -6.92 5.27 -22.63
N VAL A 511 -6.01 4.58 -21.94
CA VAL A 511 -6.05 4.41 -20.46
C VAL A 511 -5.34 5.55 -19.70
N GLU A 512 -4.76 6.51 -20.40
CA GLU A 512 -3.95 7.57 -19.83
C GLU A 512 -4.71 8.90 -19.65
N TYR A 513 -4.22 9.76 -18.74
CA TYR A 513 -4.86 11.05 -18.43
C TYR A 513 -5.10 11.92 -19.67
N TYR A 514 -4.08 12.06 -20.51
CA TYR A 514 -4.20 12.92 -21.68
C TYR A 514 -5.11 12.33 -22.76
N ALA A 515 -5.27 11.01 -22.81
CA ALA A 515 -6.23 10.38 -23.71
C ALA A 515 -7.67 10.73 -23.32
N VAL A 516 -7.99 10.63 -22.02
CA VAL A 516 -9.30 11.06 -21.52
C VAL A 516 -9.56 12.53 -21.82
N MET A 517 -8.57 13.41 -21.63
CA MET A 517 -8.70 14.84 -21.94
C MET A 517 -8.80 15.12 -23.44
N ALA A 518 -8.15 14.31 -24.29
CA ALA A 518 -8.24 14.43 -25.74
C ALA A 518 -9.61 13.95 -26.25
N ALA A 519 -10.15 12.87 -25.68
CA ALA A 519 -11.48 12.38 -25.98
C ALA A 519 -12.56 13.44 -25.63
N ASP A 520 -12.47 14.01 -24.43
CA ASP A 520 -13.36 15.11 -23.99
C ASP A 520 -13.30 16.31 -24.98
N LEU A 521 -12.10 16.69 -25.43
CA LEU A 521 -11.89 17.84 -26.30
C LEU A 521 -12.40 17.59 -27.75
N LEU A 522 -12.27 16.35 -28.21
CA LEU A 522 -12.74 15.93 -29.55
C LEU A 522 -14.24 15.54 -29.53
N GLY A 523 -14.86 15.37 -28.37
CA GLY A 523 -16.26 14.90 -28.26
C GLY A 523 -16.42 13.44 -28.71
N VAL A 524 -15.42 12.59 -28.44
CA VAL A 524 -15.44 11.16 -28.77
C VAL A 524 -15.25 10.31 -27.51
N ASP A 525 -15.68 9.06 -27.55
CA ASP A 525 -15.43 8.10 -26.47
C ASP A 525 -14.01 7.50 -26.57
N CYS A 526 -13.42 7.15 -25.42
CA CYS A 526 -12.23 6.32 -25.37
C CYS A 526 -12.63 4.88 -25.70
N GLU A 527 -12.34 4.41 -26.90
CA GLU A 527 -12.60 3.02 -27.28
C GLU A 527 -11.52 2.10 -26.70
N VAL A 528 -11.97 0.99 -26.07
CA VAL A 528 -11.11 -0.08 -25.59
C VAL A 528 -11.58 -1.38 -26.20
N ASP A 529 -10.67 -2.12 -26.85
CA ASP A 529 -10.97 -3.39 -27.48
C ASP A 529 -11.62 -4.39 -26.51
N MET A 530 -12.63 -5.09 -27.02
CA MET A 530 -13.39 -6.10 -26.30
C MET A 530 -13.05 -7.48 -26.84
N PRO A 531 -12.17 -8.27 -26.23
CA PRO A 531 -12.09 -9.66 -26.58
C PRO A 531 -13.39 -10.36 -26.23
N ALA A 532 -13.98 -11.04 -27.20
CA ALA A 532 -15.09 -11.95 -26.97
C ALA A 532 -14.50 -13.29 -26.50
N GLY A 533 -14.74 -13.66 -25.27
CA GLY A 533 -14.34 -14.97 -24.74
C GLY A 533 -15.23 -15.37 -23.57
N GLU A 534 -15.93 -16.48 -23.70
CA GLU A 534 -16.47 -17.21 -22.55
C GLU A 534 -15.26 -17.64 -21.72
N GLY A 535 -15.15 -17.16 -20.49
CA GLY A 535 -14.08 -17.57 -19.57
C GLY A 535 -14.11 -19.08 -19.37
N PRO A 536 -12.95 -19.78 -19.39
CA PRO A 536 -12.89 -21.19 -19.10
C PRO A 536 -13.40 -21.47 -17.67
N GLU A 537 -13.90 -22.69 -17.44
CA GLU A 537 -14.47 -23.19 -16.17
C GLU A 537 -13.50 -22.95 -14.98
N GLU A 538 -14.04 -22.63 -13.80
CA GLU A 538 -13.22 -22.37 -12.61
C GLU A 538 -12.47 -23.65 -12.18
N PRO A 539 -11.14 -23.64 -12.08
CA PRO A 539 -10.40 -24.85 -11.72
C PRO A 539 -10.63 -25.20 -10.24
N GLY A 540 -10.87 -26.48 -9.94
CA GLY A 540 -11.16 -26.95 -8.58
C GLY A 540 -10.14 -26.54 -7.52
N TRP A 541 -8.84 -26.38 -7.89
CA TRP A 541 -7.82 -25.90 -6.97
C TRP A 541 -8.05 -24.46 -6.51
N LEU A 542 -8.70 -23.62 -7.34
CA LEU A 542 -9.02 -22.24 -7.00
C LEU A 542 -10.15 -22.21 -5.94
N THR A 543 -11.24 -22.96 -6.17
CA THR A 543 -12.35 -23.08 -5.22
C THR A 543 -11.87 -23.55 -3.83
N GLU A 544 -11.03 -24.61 -3.79
CA GLU A 544 -10.48 -25.12 -2.54
C GLU A 544 -9.56 -24.10 -1.84
N GLY A 545 -8.72 -23.38 -2.61
CA GLY A 545 -7.82 -22.37 -2.08
C GLY A 545 -8.57 -21.16 -1.55
N LEU A 546 -9.61 -20.72 -2.26
CA LEU A 546 -10.46 -19.62 -1.81
C LEU A 546 -11.23 -19.98 -0.53
N ALA A 547 -11.71 -21.22 -0.41
CA ALA A 547 -12.36 -21.67 0.83
C ALA A 547 -11.39 -21.66 2.03
N ARG A 548 -10.09 -22.01 1.82
CA ARG A 548 -9.08 -21.88 2.87
C ARG A 548 -8.78 -20.43 3.21
N LEU A 549 -8.70 -19.56 2.20
CA LEU A 549 -8.53 -18.12 2.38
C LEU A 549 -9.67 -17.53 3.23
N ASP A 550 -10.91 -17.88 2.90
CA ASP A 550 -12.11 -17.42 3.62
C ASP A 550 -12.07 -17.83 5.09
N MET A 551 -11.74 -19.11 5.39
CA MET A 551 -11.60 -19.57 6.78
C MET A 551 -10.49 -18.85 7.56
N LEU A 552 -9.33 -18.59 6.93
CA LEU A 552 -8.23 -17.88 7.57
C LEU A 552 -8.59 -16.43 7.84
N THR A 553 -9.25 -15.77 6.89
CA THR A 553 -9.72 -14.39 7.01
C THR A 553 -10.75 -14.25 8.13
N GLU A 554 -11.75 -15.16 8.19
CA GLU A 554 -12.78 -15.14 9.22
C GLU A 554 -12.21 -15.43 10.61
N ALA A 555 -11.22 -16.31 10.71
CA ALA A 555 -10.47 -16.55 11.94
C ALA A 555 -9.59 -15.34 12.37
N GLY A 556 -9.40 -14.35 11.50
CA GLY A 556 -8.50 -13.21 11.72
C GLY A 556 -7.03 -13.59 11.67
N LEU A 557 -6.67 -14.61 10.89
CA LEU A 557 -5.30 -15.14 10.72
C LEU A 557 -4.65 -14.54 9.47
N GLU A 558 -4.40 -13.22 9.50
CA GLU A 558 -3.89 -12.47 8.34
C GLU A 558 -2.59 -13.04 7.75
N PRO A 559 -1.56 -13.43 8.54
CA PRO A 559 -0.36 -14.04 7.96
C PRO A 559 -0.66 -15.35 7.21
N GLY A 560 -1.66 -16.10 7.66
CA GLY A 560 -2.14 -17.31 6.98
C GLY A 560 -2.87 -16.99 5.68
N ALA A 561 -3.70 -15.97 5.68
CA ALA A 561 -4.39 -15.47 4.50
C ALA A 561 -3.41 -15.01 3.41
N GLU A 562 -2.38 -14.25 3.78
CA GLU A 562 -1.32 -13.81 2.87
C GLU A 562 -0.52 -15.00 2.28
N ALA A 563 -0.20 -16.00 3.12
CA ALA A 563 0.46 -17.22 2.66
C ALA A 563 -0.41 -18.01 1.66
N GLU A 564 -1.73 -18.07 1.89
CA GLU A 564 -2.66 -18.71 0.95
C GLU A 564 -2.75 -17.94 -0.37
N ILE A 565 -2.83 -16.61 -0.34
CA ILE A 565 -2.81 -15.78 -1.55
C ILE A 565 -1.52 -16.01 -2.34
N ALA A 566 -0.37 -16.04 -1.67
CA ALA A 566 0.92 -16.35 -2.32
C ALA A 566 0.91 -17.74 -3.00
N ARG A 567 0.34 -18.76 -2.32
CA ARG A 567 0.19 -20.10 -2.86
C ARG A 567 -0.73 -20.13 -4.08
N LEU A 568 -1.86 -19.42 -4.03
CA LEU A 568 -2.80 -19.30 -5.14
C LEU A 568 -2.15 -18.61 -6.36
N ARG A 569 -1.37 -17.57 -6.15
CA ARG A 569 -0.59 -16.88 -7.20
C ARG A 569 0.41 -17.84 -7.86
N ALA A 570 1.18 -18.55 -7.05
CA ALA A 570 2.14 -19.54 -7.55
C ALA A 570 1.43 -20.64 -8.36
N ARG A 571 0.24 -21.09 -7.94
CA ARG A 571 -0.56 -22.09 -8.64
C ARG A 571 -1.16 -21.57 -9.95
N ALA A 572 -1.57 -20.32 -10.00
CA ALA A 572 -2.06 -19.65 -11.22
C ALA A 572 -0.96 -19.56 -12.28
N GLY A 573 0.31 -19.44 -11.84
CA GLY A 573 1.46 -19.31 -12.75
C GLY A 573 1.34 -18.08 -13.65
N ASP A 574 1.85 -18.18 -14.90
CA ASP A 574 1.87 -17.07 -15.85
C ASP A 574 0.67 -17.07 -16.82
N ALA A 575 -0.22 -18.04 -16.70
CA ALA A 575 -1.36 -18.17 -17.61
C ALA A 575 -2.42 -17.08 -17.35
N ARG A 576 -2.84 -16.36 -18.41
CA ARG A 576 -3.81 -15.26 -18.36
C ARG A 576 -5.11 -15.63 -17.64
N GLY A 577 -5.80 -16.68 -18.11
CA GLY A 577 -7.12 -17.05 -17.61
C GLY A 577 -7.17 -17.35 -16.10
N PRO A 578 -6.28 -18.20 -15.55
CA PRO A 578 -6.15 -18.42 -14.12
C PRO A 578 -5.85 -17.17 -13.32
N ARG A 579 -4.98 -16.28 -13.82
CA ARG A 579 -4.67 -15.00 -13.14
C ARG A 579 -5.86 -14.05 -13.10
N LEU A 580 -6.61 -13.90 -14.20
CA LEU A 580 -7.80 -13.04 -14.24
C LEU A 580 -8.88 -13.53 -13.27
N ARG A 581 -9.11 -14.85 -13.21
CA ARG A 581 -10.07 -15.43 -12.27
C ARG A 581 -9.64 -15.24 -10.82
N LEU A 582 -8.38 -15.50 -10.52
CA LEU A 582 -7.84 -15.26 -9.19
C LEU A 582 -7.94 -13.78 -8.82
N ALA A 583 -7.64 -12.88 -9.76
CA ALA A 583 -7.75 -11.44 -9.55
C ALA A 583 -9.19 -11.04 -9.18
N GLN A 584 -10.18 -11.49 -9.96
CA GLN A 584 -11.59 -11.22 -9.67
C GLN A 584 -12.02 -11.81 -8.31
N ALA A 585 -11.69 -13.07 -8.04
CA ALA A 585 -12.04 -13.73 -6.79
C ALA A 585 -11.43 -13.05 -5.54
N LEU A 586 -10.23 -12.48 -5.67
CA LEU A 586 -9.60 -11.69 -4.61
C LEU A 586 -10.29 -10.32 -4.44
N ILE A 587 -10.65 -9.65 -5.54
CA ILE A 587 -11.40 -8.39 -5.51
C ILE A 587 -12.74 -8.60 -4.78
N ASP A 588 -13.47 -9.65 -5.10
CA ASP A 588 -14.78 -9.99 -4.51
C ASP A 588 -14.68 -10.25 -2.99
N ARG A 589 -13.49 -10.61 -2.51
CA ARG A 589 -13.17 -10.83 -1.08
C ARG A 589 -12.54 -9.63 -0.38
N GLY A 590 -12.56 -8.44 -1.01
CA GLY A 590 -11.94 -7.24 -0.45
C GLY A 590 -10.41 -7.21 -0.53
N ARG A 591 -9.77 -8.22 -1.14
CA ARG A 591 -8.34 -8.25 -1.45
C ARG A 591 -8.04 -7.51 -2.76
N THR A 592 -8.55 -6.30 -2.84
CA THR A 592 -8.61 -5.53 -4.09
C THR A 592 -7.21 -5.21 -4.65
N ILE A 593 -6.27 -4.84 -3.77
CA ILE A 593 -4.89 -4.55 -4.18
C ILE A 593 -4.22 -5.80 -4.80
N ASP A 594 -4.49 -6.97 -4.24
CA ASP A 594 -3.94 -8.23 -4.74
C ASP A 594 -4.47 -8.57 -6.13
N GLY A 595 -5.77 -8.37 -6.35
CA GLY A 595 -6.40 -8.54 -7.65
C GLY A 595 -5.89 -7.54 -8.69
N ILE A 596 -5.80 -6.25 -8.31
CA ILE A 596 -5.25 -5.19 -9.17
C ILE A 596 -3.80 -5.50 -9.59
N ASN A 597 -2.97 -5.96 -8.67
CA ASN A 597 -1.57 -6.30 -8.97
C ASN A 597 -1.45 -7.46 -9.97
N LEU A 598 -2.36 -8.45 -9.91
CA LEU A 598 -2.43 -9.51 -10.92
C LEU A 598 -2.82 -8.96 -12.29
N GLY A 599 -3.77 -8.02 -12.35
CA GLY A 599 -4.13 -7.33 -13.60
C GLY A 599 -2.95 -6.57 -14.21
N TRP A 600 -2.19 -5.84 -13.39
CA TRP A 600 -0.97 -5.15 -13.84
C TRP A 600 0.11 -6.12 -14.33
N ALA A 601 0.29 -7.27 -13.67
CA ALA A 601 1.24 -8.29 -14.11
C ALA A 601 0.85 -8.89 -15.48
N ILE A 602 -0.45 -9.11 -15.73
CA ILE A 602 -0.93 -9.55 -17.04
C ILE A 602 -0.63 -8.48 -18.11
N LEU A 603 -0.91 -7.22 -17.81
CA LEU A 603 -0.62 -6.12 -18.73
C LEU A 603 0.88 -6.00 -19.08
N GLU A 604 1.75 -6.19 -18.08
CA GLU A 604 3.21 -6.14 -18.28
C GLU A 604 3.68 -7.26 -19.23
N ASP A 605 3.09 -8.45 -19.10
CA ASP A 605 3.42 -9.60 -19.95
C ASP A 605 2.86 -9.46 -21.38
N GLU A 606 1.67 -8.91 -21.55
CA GLU A 606 0.97 -8.82 -22.86
C GLU A 606 1.22 -7.50 -23.60
N GLY A 607 1.57 -6.44 -22.87
CA GLY A 607 1.87 -5.12 -23.44
C GLY A 607 0.69 -4.35 -24.03
N SER A 608 -0.54 -4.86 -23.88
CA SER A 608 -1.75 -4.23 -24.43
C SER A 608 -2.93 -4.29 -23.46
N TRP A 609 -3.76 -3.25 -23.48
CA TRP A 609 -4.99 -3.17 -22.72
C TRP A 609 -6.16 -3.84 -23.42
N ASP A 610 -6.98 -4.52 -22.66
CA ASP A 610 -8.33 -4.90 -23.03
C ASP A 610 -9.31 -4.71 -21.86
N ARG A 611 -10.59 -4.94 -22.10
CA ARG A 611 -11.64 -4.71 -21.10
C ARG A 611 -11.55 -5.65 -19.89
N GLU A 612 -11.11 -6.89 -20.03
CA GLU A 612 -10.97 -7.83 -18.92
C GLU A 612 -9.84 -7.38 -17.98
N ILE A 613 -8.69 -6.97 -18.52
CA ILE A 613 -7.59 -6.42 -17.75
C ILE A 613 -8.03 -5.13 -17.05
N LEU A 614 -8.79 -4.26 -17.75
CA LEU A 614 -9.31 -3.03 -17.16
C LEU A 614 -10.29 -3.29 -16.02
N HIS A 615 -11.17 -4.28 -16.12
CA HIS A 615 -12.10 -4.61 -15.03
C HIS A 615 -11.38 -5.06 -13.75
N VAL A 616 -10.26 -5.79 -13.84
CA VAL A 616 -9.48 -6.18 -12.67
C VAL A 616 -8.50 -5.11 -12.19
N THR A 617 -8.04 -4.20 -13.06
CA THR A 617 -7.16 -3.08 -12.67
C THR A 617 -7.91 -1.85 -12.20
N TYR A 618 -9.14 -1.66 -12.66
CA TYR A 618 -10.09 -0.62 -12.24
C TYR A 618 -11.40 -1.25 -11.77
N PRO A 619 -11.38 -2.12 -10.75
CA PRO A 619 -12.58 -2.77 -10.25
C PRO A 619 -13.51 -1.77 -9.59
N PHE A 620 -14.80 -2.13 -9.51
CA PHE A 620 -15.80 -1.33 -8.82
C PHE A 620 -16.52 -2.16 -7.73
N PRO A 621 -15.79 -2.63 -6.70
CA PRO A 621 -16.43 -3.23 -5.54
C PRO A 621 -17.24 -2.17 -4.79
N TYR A 622 -18.14 -2.60 -3.92
CA TYR A 622 -19.06 -1.71 -3.20
C TYR A 622 -19.96 -0.84 -4.10
N ARG A 623 -20.20 -1.26 -5.36
CA ARG A 623 -20.88 -0.44 -6.37
C ARG A 623 -22.23 0.11 -5.87
N GLU A 624 -23.06 -0.75 -5.27
CA GLU A 624 -24.38 -0.33 -4.76
C GLU A 624 -24.25 0.65 -3.59
N LEU A 625 -23.35 0.39 -2.66
CA LEU A 625 -23.06 1.30 -1.56
C LEU A 625 -22.57 2.67 -2.05
N VAL A 626 -21.62 2.69 -2.98
CA VAL A 626 -21.12 3.93 -3.59
C VAL A 626 -22.23 4.68 -4.33
N ARG A 627 -23.10 3.96 -5.04
CA ARG A 627 -24.24 4.55 -5.77
C ARG A 627 -25.21 5.24 -4.80
N ARG A 628 -25.58 4.58 -3.71
CA ARG A 628 -26.49 5.13 -2.71
C ARG A 628 -25.91 6.33 -1.96
N GLU A 629 -24.66 6.26 -1.56
CA GLU A 629 -23.97 7.38 -0.92
C GLU A 629 -23.82 8.57 -1.89
N ALA A 630 -23.50 8.29 -3.16
CA ALA A 630 -23.41 9.32 -4.19
C ALA A 630 -24.77 10.02 -4.44
N GLU A 631 -25.86 9.26 -4.47
CA GLU A 631 -27.21 9.78 -4.62
C GLU A 631 -27.59 10.67 -3.43
N GLU A 632 -27.33 10.24 -2.21
CA GLU A 632 -27.64 11.01 -0.99
C GLU A 632 -26.89 12.36 -0.96
N TRP A 633 -25.64 12.39 -1.40
CA TRP A 633 -24.81 13.59 -1.39
C TRP A 633 -24.85 14.39 -2.70
N GLY A 634 -25.54 13.92 -3.73
CA GLY A 634 -25.64 14.57 -5.04
C GLY A 634 -24.30 14.59 -5.80
N ILE A 635 -23.52 13.51 -5.68
CA ILE A 635 -22.22 13.31 -6.34
C ILE A 635 -22.38 12.31 -7.49
N ASP A 636 -21.61 12.47 -8.57
CA ASP A 636 -21.47 11.42 -9.59
C ASP A 636 -20.84 10.16 -8.96
N PRO A 637 -21.47 8.97 -9.00
CA PRO A 637 -20.92 7.75 -8.40
C PRO A 637 -19.55 7.36 -8.99
N PHE A 638 -19.30 7.69 -10.26
CA PHE A 638 -18.00 7.45 -10.89
C PHE A 638 -16.92 8.41 -10.38
N MET A 639 -17.29 9.61 -9.94
CA MET A 639 -16.38 10.53 -9.25
C MET A 639 -15.97 9.95 -7.90
N MET A 640 -16.92 9.42 -7.12
CA MET A 640 -16.57 8.74 -5.86
C MET A 640 -15.67 7.55 -6.11
N ALA A 641 -16.00 6.68 -7.07
CA ALA A 641 -15.17 5.53 -7.45
C ALA A 641 -13.75 5.96 -7.88
N ALA A 642 -13.63 7.05 -8.63
CA ALA A 642 -12.34 7.58 -9.07
C ALA A 642 -11.45 8.07 -7.91
N ILE A 643 -12.06 8.72 -6.91
CA ILE A 643 -11.38 9.14 -5.68
C ILE A 643 -10.96 7.90 -4.88
N ILE A 644 -11.86 6.97 -4.61
CA ILE A 644 -11.59 5.74 -3.86
C ILE A 644 -10.45 4.93 -4.51
N ARG A 645 -10.48 4.80 -5.84
CA ARG A 645 -9.41 4.12 -6.60
C ARG A 645 -8.05 4.77 -6.39
N GLN A 646 -8.00 6.10 -6.30
CA GLN A 646 -6.76 6.84 -6.09
C GLN A 646 -6.31 6.81 -4.62
N GLU A 647 -7.23 6.85 -3.67
CA GLU A 647 -6.93 6.96 -2.23
C GLU A 647 -6.55 5.62 -1.61
N SER A 648 -7.26 4.55 -1.94
CA SER A 648 -7.15 3.26 -1.25
C SER A 648 -7.08 2.04 -2.17
N ALA A 649 -7.28 2.23 -3.48
CA ALA A 649 -7.53 1.11 -4.39
C ALA A 649 -8.66 0.18 -3.88
N PHE A 650 -9.67 0.74 -3.26
CA PHE A 650 -10.81 0.06 -2.61
C PHE A 650 -10.45 -0.85 -1.42
N LYS A 651 -9.29 -0.68 -0.80
CA LYS A 651 -8.96 -1.36 0.45
C LYS A 651 -9.55 -0.58 1.62
N ALA A 652 -10.58 -1.13 2.27
CA ALA A 652 -11.38 -0.44 3.26
C ALA A 652 -10.65 -0.12 4.58
N ASP A 653 -9.68 -0.93 4.95
CA ASP A 653 -8.94 -0.86 6.22
C ASP A 653 -7.56 -0.23 6.10
N ILE A 654 -7.22 0.33 4.92
CA ILE A 654 -5.91 0.92 4.70
C ILE A 654 -5.70 2.18 5.55
N VAL A 655 -4.53 2.28 6.15
CA VAL A 655 -4.08 3.47 6.87
C VAL A 655 -2.84 4.03 6.18
N SER A 656 -2.89 5.29 5.78
CA SER A 656 -1.75 5.94 5.13
C SER A 656 -0.65 6.27 6.14
N HIS A 657 0.55 6.56 5.63
CA HIS A 657 1.68 7.01 6.47
C HIS A 657 1.36 8.29 7.27
N ALA A 658 0.47 9.13 6.76
CA ALA A 658 0.00 10.33 7.44
C ALA A 658 -1.16 10.08 8.43
N GLY A 659 -1.66 8.84 8.52
CA GLY A 659 -2.76 8.45 9.41
C GLY A 659 -4.16 8.65 8.81
N ALA A 660 -4.31 8.86 7.51
CA ALA A 660 -5.61 8.85 6.86
C ALA A 660 -6.13 7.42 6.75
N ILE A 661 -7.43 7.20 6.91
CA ILE A 661 -8.04 5.87 7.07
C ILE A 661 -9.12 5.63 6.02
N GLY A 662 -9.14 4.42 5.47
CA GLY A 662 -10.26 3.83 4.75
C GLY A 662 -10.37 4.21 3.28
N LEU A 663 -11.50 3.91 2.67
CA LEU A 663 -11.76 4.01 1.23
C LEU A 663 -11.45 5.38 0.64
N MET A 664 -11.90 6.46 1.29
CA MET A 664 -11.71 7.85 0.87
C MET A 664 -10.60 8.56 1.66
N GLN A 665 -9.80 7.83 2.42
CA GLN A 665 -8.64 8.33 3.19
C GLN A 665 -8.99 9.54 4.07
N VAL A 666 -9.99 9.38 4.91
CA VAL A 666 -10.45 10.44 5.83
C VAL A 666 -9.47 10.53 7.00
N MET A 667 -8.97 11.75 7.26
CA MET A 667 -8.16 12.00 8.46
C MET A 667 -9.02 11.91 9.72
N PRO A 668 -8.61 11.22 10.80
CA PRO A 668 -9.39 11.05 12.03
C PRO A 668 -9.95 12.36 12.61
N PRO A 669 -9.19 13.48 12.71
CA PRO A 669 -9.77 14.76 13.16
C PRO A 669 -10.88 15.30 12.25
N THR A 670 -10.75 15.09 10.93
CA THR A 670 -11.77 15.50 9.95
C THR A 670 -13.00 14.61 10.08
N GLY A 671 -12.79 13.28 10.19
CA GLY A 671 -13.85 12.31 10.42
C GLY A 671 -14.66 12.61 11.68
N ALA A 672 -13.98 12.86 12.81
CA ALA A 672 -14.63 13.22 14.06
C ALA A 672 -15.42 14.56 13.98
N GLN A 673 -14.93 15.52 13.20
CA GLN A 673 -15.67 16.77 12.97
C GLN A 673 -16.94 16.54 12.15
N LEU A 674 -16.82 15.80 11.05
CA LEU A 674 -17.94 15.52 10.15
C LEU A 674 -18.97 14.58 10.79
N ALA A 675 -18.53 13.60 11.56
CA ALA A 675 -19.41 12.66 12.24
C ALA A 675 -20.38 13.34 13.22
N ARG A 676 -20.00 14.46 13.84
CA ARG A 676 -20.91 15.23 14.71
C ARG A 676 -22.11 15.80 13.97
N ALA A 677 -22.00 16.07 12.68
CA ALA A 677 -23.06 16.65 11.87
C ALA A 677 -23.77 15.61 11.00
N HIS A 678 -23.07 14.58 10.58
CA HIS A 678 -23.49 13.67 9.53
C HIS A 678 -23.32 12.19 9.86
N GLY A 679 -22.53 11.84 10.87
CA GLY A 679 -22.16 10.44 11.16
C GLY A 679 -23.04 9.75 12.20
N PRO A 680 -22.73 8.49 12.51
CA PRO A 680 -23.43 7.73 13.53
C PRO A 680 -23.11 8.21 14.95
N ASP A 681 -24.10 8.08 15.83
CA ASP A 681 -23.86 8.19 17.27
C ASP A 681 -22.90 7.07 17.72
N GLY A 682 -21.90 7.42 18.50
CA GLY A 682 -20.87 6.44 18.92
C GLY A 682 -19.72 6.27 17.91
N PHE A 683 -19.58 7.19 16.95
CA PHE A 683 -18.42 7.23 16.04
C PHE A 683 -17.09 7.16 16.80
N THR A 684 -16.20 6.33 16.29
CA THR A 684 -14.79 6.23 16.71
C THR A 684 -13.90 6.25 15.48
N ASP A 685 -12.60 6.50 15.66
CA ASP A 685 -11.65 6.45 14.53
C ASP A 685 -11.63 5.08 13.83
N ALA A 686 -11.90 3.99 14.57
CA ALA A 686 -12.03 2.65 14.00
C ALA A 686 -13.23 2.54 13.03
N SER A 687 -14.29 3.32 13.22
CA SER A 687 -15.45 3.33 12.31
C SER A 687 -15.06 3.77 10.89
N LEU A 688 -13.95 4.53 10.73
CA LEU A 688 -13.44 4.92 9.42
C LEU A 688 -12.90 3.74 8.58
N THR A 689 -12.69 2.57 9.18
CA THR A 689 -12.36 1.35 8.44
C THR A 689 -13.59 0.70 7.79
N LYS A 690 -14.79 1.18 8.12
CA LYS A 690 -16.03 0.66 7.56
C LYS A 690 -16.43 1.40 6.30
N PRO A 691 -16.71 0.66 5.21
CA PRO A 691 -17.01 1.26 3.91
C PRO A 691 -18.09 2.34 3.99
N GLU A 692 -19.25 2.05 4.58
CA GLU A 692 -20.36 2.98 4.69
C GLU A 692 -19.96 4.27 5.40
N VAL A 693 -19.41 4.19 6.62
CA VAL A 693 -19.07 5.36 7.44
C VAL A 693 -18.00 6.21 6.75
N ASN A 694 -17.01 5.54 6.13
CA ASN A 694 -15.94 6.21 5.43
C ASN A 694 -16.43 6.94 4.17
N LEU A 695 -17.27 6.27 3.37
CA LEU A 695 -17.86 6.86 2.17
C LEU A 695 -18.77 8.04 2.51
N HIS A 696 -19.63 7.89 3.51
CA HIS A 696 -20.54 8.93 3.96
C HIS A 696 -19.78 10.19 4.39
N LEU A 697 -18.80 10.06 5.26
CA LEU A 697 -18.01 11.20 5.75
C LEU A 697 -17.05 11.75 4.68
N GLY A 698 -16.47 10.88 3.84
CA GLY A 698 -15.65 11.29 2.70
C GLY A 698 -16.43 12.07 1.64
N ALA A 699 -17.67 11.65 1.35
CA ALA A 699 -18.60 12.35 0.47
C ALA A 699 -18.96 13.73 1.04
N ALA A 700 -19.30 13.81 2.34
CA ALA A 700 -19.54 15.09 3.02
C ALA A 700 -18.35 16.05 2.86
N PHE A 701 -17.12 15.55 3.06
CA PHE A 701 -15.91 16.36 2.87
C PHE A 701 -15.73 16.82 1.43
N PHE A 702 -15.97 15.93 0.45
CA PHE A 702 -15.88 16.28 -0.96
C PHE A 702 -16.90 17.36 -1.35
N VAL A 703 -18.14 17.26 -0.88
CA VAL A 703 -19.19 18.27 -1.12
C VAL A 703 -18.83 19.62 -0.49
N ASP A 704 -18.27 19.62 0.72
CA ASP A 704 -17.79 20.85 1.35
C ASP A 704 -16.70 21.53 0.52
N MET A 705 -15.76 20.75 -0.02
CA MET A 705 -14.71 21.28 -0.91
C MET A 705 -15.31 21.75 -2.24
N SER A 706 -16.27 21.03 -2.81
CA SER A 706 -16.96 21.41 -4.05
C SER A 706 -17.66 22.76 -3.92
N ARG A 707 -18.42 22.97 -2.84
CA ARG A 707 -19.07 24.25 -2.54
C ARG A 707 -18.06 25.38 -2.34
N ARG A 708 -16.95 25.11 -1.64
CA ARG A 708 -15.91 26.09 -1.34
C ARG A 708 -15.17 26.60 -2.58
N TYR A 709 -15.02 25.75 -3.59
CA TYR A 709 -14.27 26.04 -4.81
C TYR A 709 -15.15 26.11 -6.06
N ASP A 710 -16.44 26.43 -5.90
CA ASP A 710 -17.42 26.67 -7.00
C ASP A 710 -17.46 25.50 -8.01
N ASN A 711 -17.31 24.27 -7.53
CA ASN A 711 -17.22 23.02 -8.31
C ASN A 711 -16.07 22.98 -9.33
N GLU A 712 -15.06 23.85 -9.20
CA GLU A 712 -13.85 23.82 -10.03
C GLU A 712 -13.01 22.58 -9.69
N LEU A 713 -13.25 21.48 -10.41
CA LEU A 713 -12.76 20.15 -10.07
C LEU A 713 -11.27 20.06 -9.75
N PRO A 714 -10.32 20.66 -10.52
CA PRO A 714 -8.90 20.62 -10.16
C PRO A 714 -8.58 21.33 -8.84
N LEU A 715 -9.33 22.38 -8.47
CA LEU A 715 -9.18 23.05 -7.19
C LEU A 715 -9.78 22.23 -6.05
N VAL A 716 -10.94 21.61 -6.27
CA VAL A 716 -11.58 20.69 -5.31
C VAL A 716 -10.64 19.54 -4.98
N LEU A 717 -10.11 18.85 -6.00
CA LEU A 717 -9.17 17.73 -5.83
C LEU A 717 -7.84 18.18 -5.20
N SER A 718 -7.37 19.39 -5.54
CA SER A 718 -6.19 19.97 -4.88
C SER A 718 -6.42 20.23 -3.40
N ALA A 719 -7.63 20.68 -3.03
CA ALA A 719 -8.01 20.93 -1.65
C ALA A 719 -8.17 19.62 -0.88
N TYR A 720 -8.71 18.60 -1.53
CA TYR A 720 -8.90 17.28 -0.95
C TYR A 720 -7.53 16.67 -0.56
N ASN A 721 -6.57 16.64 -1.50
CA ASN A 721 -5.25 16.04 -1.30
C ASN A 721 -4.27 16.91 -0.50
N ALA A 722 -4.11 18.20 -0.87
CA ALA A 722 -3.10 19.09 -0.27
C ALA A 722 -3.64 19.98 0.85
N GLY A 723 -4.92 19.95 1.09
CA GLY A 723 -5.64 20.77 2.06
C GLY A 723 -6.09 22.14 1.52
N PRO A 724 -7.21 22.65 2.08
CA PRO A 724 -7.89 23.85 1.55
C PRO A 724 -7.02 25.12 1.61
N THR A 725 -6.14 25.25 2.59
CA THR A 725 -5.25 26.43 2.70
C THR A 725 -4.33 26.58 1.49
N ARG A 726 -3.78 25.47 0.98
CA ARG A 726 -2.91 25.46 -0.19
C ARG A 726 -3.70 25.71 -1.47
N ALA A 727 -4.83 25.03 -1.66
CA ALA A 727 -5.70 25.23 -2.81
C ALA A 727 -6.18 26.68 -2.92
N THR A 728 -6.57 27.33 -1.82
CA THR A 728 -6.95 28.76 -1.79
C THR A 728 -5.80 29.67 -2.23
N ARG A 729 -4.55 29.31 -1.91
CA ARG A 729 -3.38 30.06 -2.41
C ARG A 729 -3.20 29.86 -3.90
N TRP A 730 -3.32 28.62 -4.39
CA TRP A 730 -3.13 28.27 -5.80
C TRP A 730 -4.26 28.80 -6.69
N ARG A 731 -5.47 28.97 -6.17
CA ARG A 731 -6.58 29.63 -6.89
C ARG A 731 -6.24 31.03 -7.40
N ARG A 732 -5.20 31.66 -6.83
CA ARG A 732 -4.74 33.00 -7.25
C ARG A 732 -3.82 32.97 -8.46
N TYR A 733 -3.43 31.80 -8.96
CA TYR A 733 -2.60 31.72 -10.16
C TYR A 733 -3.40 32.16 -11.39
N PRO A 734 -2.77 32.85 -12.36
CA PRO A 734 -3.43 33.25 -13.59
C PRO A 734 -4.04 32.06 -14.34
N GLU A 735 -3.39 30.90 -14.25
CA GLU A 735 -3.82 29.65 -14.89
C GLU A 735 -5.11 29.08 -14.29
N ALA A 736 -5.58 29.57 -13.15
CA ALA A 736 -6.79 29.04 -12.48
C ALA A 736 -8.09 29.26 -13.29
N SER A 737 -8.06 30.13 -14.30
CA SER A 737 -9.17 30.29 -15.25
C SER A 737 -9.31 29.17 -16.26
N ASP A 738 -8.29 28.29 -16.39
CA ASP A 738 -8.29 27.12 -17.26
C ASP A 738 -7.94 25.87 -16.44
N PRO A 739 -8.89 24.94 -16.25
CA PRO A 739 -8.70 23.76 -15.40
C PRO A 739 -7.50 22.89 -15.76
N LEU A 740 -7.14 22.82 -17.06
CA LEU A 740 -6.02 22.00 -17.52
C LEU A 740 -4.68 22.71 -17.32
N ARG A 741 -4.59 24.00 -17.68
CA ARG A 741 -3.40 24.81 -17.40
C ARG A 741 -3.16 24.93 -15.89
N PHE A 742 -4.20 25.08 -15.09
CA PHE A 742 -4.11 25.08 -13.63
C PHE A 742 -3.54 23.74 -13.11
N THR A 743 -4.01 22.60 -13.65
CA THR A 743 -3.49 21.28 -13.25
C THR A 743 -1.97 21.20 -13.45
N GLU A 744 -1.45 21.67 -14.60
CA GLU A 744 0.00 21.70 -14.86
C GLU A 744 0.76 22.68 -13.95
N ARG A 745 0.07 23.71 -13.44
CA ARG A 745 0.66 24.73 -12.57
C ARG A 745 0.73 24.31 -11.11
N ILE A 746 0.00 23.28 -10.68
CA ILE A 746 0.05 22.79 -9.30
C ILE A 746 1.50 22.52 -8.90
N PRO A 747 2.05 23.20 -7.88
CA PRO A 747 3.48 23.12 -7.59
C PRO A 747 3.91 21.80 -6.95
N PHE A 748 2.99 21.12 -6.26
CA PHE A 748 3.26 19.84 -5.62
C PHE A 748 3.07 18.71 -6.64
N THR A 749 4.15 18.00 -6.93
CA THR A 749 4.15 16.88 -7.89
C THR A 749 3.14 15.81 -7.51
N GLU A 750 3.03 15.49 -6.22
CA GLU A 750 2.05 14.55 -5.69
C GLU A 750 0.61 15.00 -5.98
N THR A 751 0.28 16.24 -5.58
CA THR A 751 -1.09 16.76 -5.79
C THR A 751 -1.43 16.92 -7.28
N ARG A 752 -0.47 17.34 -8.11
CA ARG A 752 -0.65 17.40 -9.56
C ARG A 752 -0.92 16.01 -10.15
N GLY A 753 -0.17 15.00 -9.72
CA GLY A 753 -0.40 13.60 -10.09
C GLY A 753 -1.76 13.10 -9.60
N TYR A 754 -2.14 13.43 -8.37
CA TYR A 754 -3.44 13.10 -7.80
C TYR A 754 -4.60 13.63 -8.66
N VAL A 755 -4.58 14.91 -9.00
CA VAL A 755 -5.61 15.53 -9.85
C VAL A 755 -5.70 14.85 -11.22
N LYS A 756 -4.56 14.56 -11.85
CA LYS A 756 -4.52 13.85 -13.14
C LYS A 756 -5.07 12.44 -13.01
N ASN A 757 -4.66 11.70 -12.00
CA ASN A 757 -5.08 10.31 -11.79
C ASN A 757 -6.59 10.20 -11.50
N VAL A 758 -7.14 11.06 -10.63
CA VAL A 758 -8.60 11.04 -10.36
C VAL A 758 -9.40 11.36 -11.62
N ARG A 759 -8.98 12.35 -12.41
CA ARG A 759 -9.66 12.67 -13.68
C ARG A 759 -9.55 11.54 -14.69
N ARG A 760 -8.40 10.89 -14.81
CA ARG A 760 -8.23 9.68 -15.62
C ARG A 760 -9.17 8.57 -15.16
N ASN A 761 -9.16 8.27 -13.85
CA ASN A 761 -10.01 7.23 -13.26
C ASN A 761 -11.49 7.50 -13.53
N LEU A 762 -11.93 8.76 -13.39
CA LEU A 762 -13.32 9.16 -13.70
C LEU A 762 -13.71 8.81 -15.15
N GLY A 763 -12.85 9.15 -16.11
CA GLY A 763 -13.09 8.79 -17.51
C GLY A 763 -13.17 7.28 -17.71
N LEU A 764 -12.25 6.52 -17.13
CA LEU A 764 -12.23 5.06 -17.24
C LEU A 764 -13.45 4.41 -16.58
N TYR A 765 -13.86 4.84 -15.38
CA TYR A 765 -15.07 4.32 -14.75
C TYR A 765 -16.33 4.58 -15.57
N ARG A 766 -16.47 5.73 -16.21
CA ARG A 766 -17.57 6.02 -17.11
C ARG A 766 -17.58 5.11 -18.34
N VAL A 767 -16.41 4.84 -18.94
CA VAL A 767 -16.27 3.93 -20.08
C VAL A 767 -16.59 2.49 -19.69
N LEU A 768 -16.09 2.04 -18.54
CA LEU A 768 -16.25 0.64 -18.10
C LEU A 768 -17.64 0.32 -17.56
N TYR A 769 -18.27 1.25 -16.85
CA TYR A 769 -19.48 1.00 -16.05
C TYR A 769 -20.64 1.96 -16.34
N GLY A 770 -20.48 2.92 -17.22
CA GLY A 770 -21.49 3.94 -17.51
C GLY A 770 -22.64 3.47 -18.38
N GLN A 771 -22.54 2.29 -18.98
CA GLN A 771 -23.60 1.70 -19.83
C GLN A 771 -24.46 0.67 -19.06
N ASP A 772 -24.11 0.35 -17.84
CA ASP A 772 -24.84 -0.57 -16.95
C ASP A 772 -25.87 0.22 -16.07
#